data_5963198a569d590f850be8419541b23b
#
_entry.id   5963198a569d590f850be8419541b23b
#
_cell.length_a   1.000
_cell.length_b   1.000
_cell.length_c   1.000
_cell.angle_alpha   90.00
_cell.angle_beta   90.00
_cell.angle_gamma   90.00
#
_symmetry.space_group_name_H-M   'P 1'
#
loop_
_entity.id
_entity.type
_entity.pdbx_description
1 polymer ?
#
loop_
_entity_poly.entity_id
_entity_poly.type
_entity_poly.pdbx_seq_one_letter_code
_entity_poly.pdbx_strand_id
1 'polypeptide(L)'
;MEMTLYTADCRGNEENVRYPHKHIVKSAEDFRTTVAYDHVCAAFTRNHRGKDNFIEADCSVMDCDNDHSENPDDWITPESLAAALDGVCFAIAPSRHDMKPKGAYSARPRFHIYFPHSPITNADQCKQLKENIHRQFSFFDKGALDAARFIYGHPADAVIWNEGDVTIDFWFKDRSIPEGSRNNTLSHFVGRVLKRYGISEKAHGIFLEEAAKCDPPLDEEELEKIWRSGCTFAKKVQKQAGYVPPEEYGNSLKPGDYSDIGQAKILAQEYKNELRFTTATDYLRYNGQYWEESRELAVGAAEEFLDLQLADAKDAVERSFKALCEVGVSEDAIHAGGKTLEKQIGADQYDAYIAYASAMTYKAFVMKRRDMKYIVSALQAAKPLLLAKPSDLDHDEFLLNCHDGTYDLRTGAHRDFTPDDLITKICSTAPSDDGQELWKDFLHTIFLGDMELTEYVQKICGLGAIGKVYMEAIIISYGEGANGKSTFWNTIAWALGSYAGGISADALTAGCRRNVKPEIAEVKGKRLLIAAELEEGMRLSTATVKQLCSTDPIKGEKKYKDPFDFVPSHTLVLYTNHLPKVGAMDRGIWRRLIVIPFNATISGASDIKNYAGYLQENAGQYVLKWIIEGAKKAIAENYHLKRPKCVEDAISKYRSDSDWLAHFLEECCEIGAEHHEKSGAFYSAYRAYCARTGDFIRSTTDFYNALEQRDFKREKRRDGRFVTGVRLAEDDDV
;
A
#
# COMPACT_ATOMS: atom_id res chain seq x y z
N MET A 1 -1.52 -6.00 -18.25
CA MET A 1 -0.51 -7.06 -18.49
C MET A 1 -0.20 -7.13 -20.00
N GLU A 2 1.08 -7.30 -20.38
CA GLU A 2 1.52 -7.45 -21.78
C GLU A 2 2.59 -8.54 -21.85
N MET A 3 2.56 -9.37 -22.90
CA MET A 3 3.57 -10.40 -23.18
C MET A 3 3.66 -10.69 -24.68
N THR A 4 4.80 -11.21 -25.12
CA THR A 4 5.04 -11.53 -26.52
C THR A 4 5.05 -13.04 -26.75
N LEU A 5 4.24 -13.51 -27.71
CA LEU A 5 4.22 -14.90 -28.18
C LEU A 5 4.54 -14.96 -29.67
N TYR A 6 5.16 -16.04 -30.09
CA TYR A 6 5.52 -16.26 -31.50
C TYR A 6 4.84 -17.53 -32.01
N THR A 7 4.02 -17.43 -33.05
CA THR A 7 3.25 -18.55 -33.56
C THR A 7 3.77 -19.11 -34.89
N ALA A 8 3.45 -20.36 -35.11
CA ALA A 8 3.61 -21.03 -36.39
C ALA A 8 2.31 -20.95 -37.22
N ASP A 9 2.36 -21.34 -38.51
CA ASP A 9 1.19 -21.48 -39.39
C ASP A 9 0.41 -22.81 -39.19
N CYS A 10 0.85 -23.64 -38.25
CA CYS A 10 0.32 -25.00 -38.04
C CYS A 10 -0.22 -25.18 -36.61
N ARG A 11 -0.90 -26.32 -36.42
CA ARG A 11 -1.41 -26.76 -35.10
C ARG A 11 -1.06 -28.24 -34.92
N GLY A 12 -0.44 -28.55 -33.77
CA GLY A 12 -0.16 -29.93 -33.39
C GLY A 12 0.98 -30.59 -34.16
N ASN A 13 1.89 -29.85 -34.80
CA ASN A 13 3.02 -30.38 -35.54
C ASN A 13 4.30 -30.34 -34.71
N GLU A 14 4.73 -31.50 -34.20
CA GLU A 14 5.95 -31.61 -33.36
C GLU A 14 7.25 -31.43 -34.15
N GLU A 15 7.24 -31.63 -35.48
CA GLU A 15 8.42 -31.41 -36.35
C GLU A 15 8.63 -29.92 -36.66
N ASN A 16 7.67 -29.06 -36.33
CA ASN A 16 7.79 -27.65 -36.64
C ASN A 16 8.84 -26.98 -35.77
N VAL A 17 9.77 -26.27 -36.42
CA VAL A 17 10.85 -25.52 -35.78
C VAL A 17 10.80 -24.01 -36.09
N ARG A 18 9.78 -23.55 -36.86
CA ARG A 18 9.67 -22.15 -37.30
C ARG A 18 8.44 -21.46 -36.72
N TYR A 19 8.64 -20.28 -36.14
CA TYR A 19 7.62 -19.45 -35.49
C TYR A 19 7.73 -18.00 -35.98
N PRO A 20 7.24 -17.70 -37.21
CA PRO A 20 7.52 -16.41 -37.85
C PRO A 20 6.61 -15.27 -37.41
N HIS A 21 5.47 -15.53 -36.74
CA HIS A 21 4.47 -14.52 -36.46
C HIS A 21 4.61 -14.04 -35.02
N LYS A 22 5.04 -12.78 -34.86
CA LYS A 22 5.12 -12.12 -33.55
C LYS A 22 3.74 -11.55 -33.16
N HIS A 23 3.25 -11.88 -31.97
CA HIS A 23 2.02 -11.36 -31.38
C HIS A 23 2.33 -10.68 -30.05
N ILE A 24 1.92 -9.41 -29.92
CA ILE A 24 1.92 -8.71 -28.64
C ILE A 24 0.54 -8.87 -28.04
N VAL A 25 0.45 -9.66 -26.99
CA VAL A 25 -0.79 -10.08 -26.33
C VAL A 25 -1.08 -9.14 -25.18
N LYS A 26 -2.24 -8.46 -25.22
CA LYS A 26 -2.64 -7.45 -24.24
C LYS A 26 -4.02 -7.70 -23.60
N SER A 27 -4.72 -8.72 -24.07
CA SER A 27 -6.06 -9.06 -23.58
C SER A 27 -6.30 -10.58 -23.60
N ALA A 28 -7.31 -11.02 -22.87
CA ALA A 28 -7.76 -12.41 -22.88
C ALA A 28 -8.12 -12.91 -24.29
N GLU A 29 -8.69 -12.05 -25.15
CA GLU A 29 -9.07 -12.40 -26.51
C GLU A 29 -7.85 -12.54 -27.42
N ASP A 30 -6.86 -11.62 -27.31
CA ASP A 30 -5.58 -11.75 -28.02
C ASP A 30 -4.88 -13.05 -27.61
N PHE A 31 -4.86 -13.34 -26.30
CA PHE A 31 -4.27 -14.57 -25.77
C PHE A 31 -4.96 -15.80 -26.32
N ARG A 32 -6.28 -15.87 -26.24
CA ARG A 32 -7.10 -16.99 -26.71
C ARG A 32 -6.86 -17.29 -28.21
N THR A 33 -6.79 -16.25 -29.03
CA THR A 33 -6.56 -16.40 -30.47
C THR A 33 -5.13 -16.82 -30.79
N THR A 34 -4.15 -16.34 -30.05
CA THR A 34 -2.73 -16.64 -30.25
C THR A 34 -2.39 -18.08 -29.86
N VAL A 35 -2.84 -18.56 -28.69
CA VAL A 35 -2.54 -19.91 -28.18
C VAL A 35 -3.27 -21.02 -28.98
N ALA A 36 -4.18 -20.65 -29.86
CA ALA A 36 -4.82 -21.58 -30.77
C ALA A 36 -3.86 -22.19 -31.80
N TYR A 37 -2.69 -21.57 -32.04
CA TYR A 37 -1.64 -22.06 -32.94
C TYR A 37 -0.43 -22.56 -32.15
N ASP A 38 0.40 -23.45 -32.77
CA ASP A 38 1.66 -23.88 -32.19
C ASP A 38 2.55 -22.63 -31.95
N HIS A 39 3.09 -22.49 -30.73
CA HIS A 39 3.76 -21.25 -30.37
C HIS A 39 4.89 -21.44 -29.37
N VAL A 40 5.70 -20.40 -29.22
CA VAL A 40 6.81 -20.28 -28.28
C VAL A 40 6.77 -18.91 -27.60
N CYS A 41 7.37 -18.80 -26.41
CA CYS A 41 7.47 -17.55 -25.65
C CYS A 41 8.74 -16.74 -25.97
N ALA A 42 9.64 -17.25 -26.81
CA ALA A 42 10.91 -16.61 -27.10
C ALA A 42 11.07 -16.28 -28.59
N ALA A 43 11.78 -15.20 -28.86
CA ALA A 43 12.30 -14.87 -30.19
C ALA A 43 13.53 -15.72 -30.51
N PHE A 44 13.65 -16.15 -31.75
CA PHE A 44 14.78 -16.94 -32.23
C PHE A 44 15.37 -16.37 -33.52
N THR A 45 16.68 -16.51 -33.68
CA THR A 45 17.38 -16.11 -34.91
C THR A 45 16.74 -16.77 -36.11
N ARG A 46 16.35 -15.95 -37.13
CA ARG A 46 15.64 -16.39 -38.36
C ARG A 46 14.34 -17.18 -38.07
N ASN A 47 13.70 -16.91 -36.93
CA ASN A 47 12.48 -17.57 -36.44
C ASN A 47 12.64 -19.09 -36.27
N HIS A 48 13.87 -19.58 -36.13
CA HIS A 48 14.17 -21.02 -36.02
C HIS A 48 14.43 -21.38 -34.56
N ARG A 49 13.49 -22.12 -33.96
CA ARG A 49 13.54 -22.57 -32.56
C ARG A 49 14.80 -23.39 -32.27
N GLY A 50 15.51 -23.04 -31.22
CA GLY A 50 16.69 -23.73 -30.72
C GLY A 50 17.39 -22.95 -29.64
N LYS A 51 18.04 -23.61 -28.68
CA LYS A 51 18.72 -22.93 -27.57
C LYS A 51 19.78 -21.95 -28.09
N ASP A 52 20.55 -22.34 -29.10
CA ASP A 52 21.63 -21.54 -29.65
C ASP A 52 21.11 -20.36 -30.50
N ASN A 53 19.83 -20.40 -30.89
CA ASN A 53 19.18 -19.35 -31.66
C ASN A 53 18.36 -18.38 -30.79
N PHE A 54 18.36 -18.54 -29.48
CA PHE A 54 17.59 -17.70 -28.54
C PHE A 54 18.04 -16.24 -28.62
N ILE A 55 17.09 -15.30 -28.74
CA ILE A 55 17.32 -13.87 -28.77
C ILE A 55 16.84 -13.23 -27.48
N GLU A 56 15.54 -13.33 -27.21
CA GLU A 56 14.89 -12.74 -26.03
C GLU A 56 13.57 -13.41 -25.71
N ALA A 57 13.13 -13.30 -24.46
CA ALA A 57 11.79 -13.64 -24.01
C ALA A 57 11.32 -12.66 -22.94
N ASP A 58 10.05 -12.26 -22.99
CA ASP A 58 9.35 -11.46 -21.97
C ASP A 58 8.21 -12.24 -21.31
N CYS A 59 8.15 -13.54 -21.58
CA CYS A 59 7.18 -14.47 -21.05
C CYS A 59 7.79 -15.86 -20.87
N SER A 60 7.43 -16.56 -19.80
CA SER A 60 7.80 -17.96 -19.54
C SER A 60 6.55 -18.81 -19.37
N VAL A 61 6.50 -19.96 -20.06
CA VAL A 61 5.40 -20.93 -19.92
C VAL A 61 5.82 -22.10 -19.05
N MET A 62 4.91 -22.55 -18.17
CA MET A 62 5.04 -23.76 -17.35
C MET A 62 3.88 -24.70 -17.63
N ASP A 63 4.17 -26.02 -17.62
CA ASP A 63 3.19 -27.06 -17.87
C ASP A 63 2.70 -27.67 -16.56
N CYS A 64 1.39 -27.82 -16.39
CA CYS A 64 0.77 -28.53 -15.29
C CYS A 64 -0.04 -29.71 -15.82
N ASP A 65 0.51 -30.90 -15.77
CA ASP A 65 -0.11 -32.15 -16.25
C ASP A 65 -0.81 -32.94 -15.14
N ASN A 66 -0.61 -32.56 -13.85
CA ASN A 66 -1.12 -33.26 -12.66
C ASN A 66 -0.74 -34.76 -12.60
N ASP A 67 0.37 -35.14 -13.22
CA ASP A 67 0.85 -36.54 -13.26
C ASP A 67 1.53 -36.98 -11.95
N HIS A 68 1.59 -36.11 -10.94
CA HIS A 68 2.18 -36.36 -9.62
C HIS A 68 1.27 -37.16 -8.68
N SER A 69 -0.05 -37.25 -8.92
CA SER A 69 -1.00 -38.02 -8.11
C SER A 69 -2.17 -38.54 -8.95
N GLU A 70 -2.66 -39.74 -8.59
CA GLU A 70 -3.91 -40.30 -9.12
C GLU A 70 -5.15 -39.86 -8.29
N ASN A 71 -4.94 -39.26 -7.13
CA ASN A 71 -6.03 -38.75 -6.30
C ASN A 71 -6.49 -37.36 -6.78
N PRO A 72 -7.77 -37.18 -7.17
CA PRO A 72 -8.32 -35.90 -7.61
C PRO A 72 -8.13 -34.76 -6.61
N ASP A 73 -8.12 -35.04 -5.32
CA ASP A 73 -7.96 -34.02 -4.26
C ASP A 73 -6.54 -33.39 -4.24
N ASP A 74 -5.58 -34.07 -4.86
CA ASP A 74 -4.19 -33.57 -4.98
C ASP A 74 -3.96 -32.80 -6.29
N TRP A 75 -4.93 -32.75 -7.21
CA TRP A 75 -4.76 -32.08 -8.48
C TRP A 75 -4.85 -30.55 -8.34
N ILE A 76 -3.98 -29.88 -9.08
CA ILE A 76 -4.00 -28.43 -9.20
C ILE A 76 -5.00 -28.05 -10.30
N THR A 77 -5.96 -27.19 -9.98
CA THR A 77 -6.87 -26.61 -10.97
C THR A 77 -6.45 -25.20 -11.35
N PRO A 78 -6.82 -24.70 -12.54
CA PRO A 78 -6.56 -23.31 -12.91
C PRO A 78 -7.04 -22.30 -11.86
N GLU A 79 -8.22 -22.54 -11.25
CA GLU A 79 -8.80 -21.66 -10.24
C GLU A 79 -8.03 -21.69 -8.93
N SER A 80 -7.58 -22.88 -8.48
CA SER A 80 -6.78 -23.02 -7.26
C SER A 80 -5.41 -22.36 -7.41
N LEU A 81 -4.82 -22.45 -8.62
CA LEU A 81 -3.55 -21.80 -8.92
C LEU A 81 -3.71 -20.28 -9.03
N ALA A 82 -4.78 -19.81 -9.65
CA ALA A 82 -5.09 -18.37 -9.74
C ALA A 82 -5.28 -17.77 -8.34
N ALA A 83 -5.95 -18.47 -7.44
CA ALA A 83 -6.10 -18.03 -6.06
C ALA A 83 -4.76 -18.01 -5.27
N ALA A 84 -3.83 -18.92 -5.60
CA ALA A 84 -2.50 -18.98 -4.98
C ALA A 84 -1.55 -17.88 -5.50
N LEU A 85 -1.79 -17.36 -6.70
CA LEU A 85 -1.00 -16.34 -7.39
C LEU A 85 -1.71 -14.97 -7.43
N ASP A 86 -2.55 -14.69 -6.44
CA ASP A 86 -3.23 -13.39 -6.34
C ASP A 86 -2.20 -12.24 -6.33
N GLY A 87 -2.46 -11.20 -7.13
CA GLY A 87 -1.54 -10.08 -7.33
C GLY A 87 -0.43 -10.32 -8.36
N VAL A 88 -0.20 -11.56 -8.84
CA VAL A 88 0.78 -11.86 -9.89
C VAL A 88 0.14 -11.78 -11.27
N CYS A 89 0.85 -11.23 -12.25
CA CYS A 89 0.44 -11.25 -13.65
C CYS A 89 0.64 -12.64 -14.26
N PHE A 90 -0.42 -13.26 -14.80
CA PHE A 90 -0.33 -14.52 -15.57
C PHE A 90 -1.52 -14.73 -16.48
N ALA A 91 -1.37 -15.66 -17.43
CA ALA A 91 -2.48 -16.17 -18.21
C ALA A 91 -2.47 -17.72 -18.21
N ILE A 92 -3.65 -18.36 -18.25
CA ILE A 92 -3.77 -19.83 -18.30
C ILE A 92 -4.58 -20.23 -19.52
N ALA A 93 -4.08 -21.21 -20.25
CA ALA A 93 -4.80 -21.88 -21.33
C ALA A 93 -4.85 -23.39 -21.07
N PRO A 94 -6.00 -24.08 -21.34
CA PRO A 94 -6.09 -25.52 -21.23
C PRO A 94 -5.16 -26.21 -22.24
N SER A 95 -4.57 -27.32 -21.82
CA SER A 95 -3.79 -28.17 -22.70
C SER A 95 -4.72 -28.94 -23.70
N ARG A 96 -4.20 -29.37 -24.85
CA ARG A 96 -4.94 -30.23 -25.77
C ARG A 96 -5.45 -31.55 -25.16
N HIS A 97 -4.84 -31.99 -24.04
CA HIS A 97 -5.24 -33.15 -23.25
C HIS A 97 -5.97 -32.80 -21.94
N ASP A 98 -6.44 -31.56 -21.79
CA ASP A 98 -7.23 -31.17 -20.65
C ASP A 98 -8.49 -32.04 -20.51
N MET A 99 -8.74 -32.54 -19.29
CA MET A 99 -9.84 -33.46 -18.97
C MET A 99 -9.96 -34.71 -19.89
N LYS A 100 -8.82 -35.17 -20.49
CA LYS A 100 -8.74 -36.36 -21.31
C LYS A 100 -7.67 -37.31 -20.75
N PRO A 101 -7.84 -38.65 -20.95
CA PRO A 101 -6.77 -39.61 -20.62
C PRO A 101 -5.50 -39.33 -21.45
N LYS A 102 -4.31 -39.49 -20.84
CA LYS A 102 -3.01 -39.35 -21.52
C LYS A 102 -2.09 -40.49 -21.09
N GLY A 103 -1.79 -41.42 -22.01
CA GLY A 103 -1.00 -42.60 -21.67
C GLY A 103 -1.66 -43.47 -20.60
N ALA A 104 -0.98 -43.73 -19.52
CA ALA A 104 -1.48 -44.49 -18.37
C ALA A 104 -2.32 -43.67 -17.38
N TYR A 105 -2.40 -42.36 -17.55
CA TYR A 105 -3.04 -41.46 -16.60
C TYR A 105 -4.51 -41.21 -16.94
N SER A 106 -5.36 -41.12 -15.90
CA SER A 106 -6.77 -40.82 -16.02
C SER A 106 -7.02 -39.40 -16.56
N ALA A 107 -8.27 -39.11 -16.91
CA ALA A 107 -8.70 -37.75 -17.27
C ALA A 107 -8.55 -36.82 -16.07
N ARG A 108 -7.82 -35.71 -16.22
CA ARG A 108 -7.51 -34.76 -15.18
C ARG A 108 -7.27 -33.37 -15.75
N PRO A 109 -7.34 -32.28 -14.93
CA PRO A 109 -7.00 -30.94 -15.38
C PRO A 109 -5.55 -30.87 -15.90
N ARG A 110 -5.36 -30.41 -17.14
CA ARG A 110 -4.05 -30.14 -17.74
C ARG A 110 -4.06 -28.81 -18.43
N PHE A 111 -3.10 -27.94 -18.07
CA PHE A 111 -3.05 -26.58 -18.58
C PHE A 111 -1.63 -26.05 -18.65
N HIS A 112 -1.47 -24.97 -19.40
CA HIS A 112 -0.25 -24.19 -19.48
C HIS A 112 -0.49 -22.83 -18.81
N ILE A 113 0.44 -22.38 -17.96
CA ILE A 113 0.43 -21.05 -17.37
C ILE A 113 1.58 -20.22 -17.96
N TYR A 114 1.28 -18.99 -18.31
CA TYR A 114 2.20 -18.04 -18.94
C TYR A 114 2.44 -16.89 -17.99
N PHE A 115 3.69 -16.69 -17.62
CA PHE A 115 4.13 -15.63 -16.72
C PHE A 115 4.87 -14.56 -17.51
N PRO A 116 4.32 -13.36 -17.68
CA PRO A 116 5.07 -12.22 -18.17
C PRO A 116 6.17 -11.84 -17.17
N HIS A 117 7.32 -11.40 -17.69
CA HIS A 117 8.46 -10.95 -16.89
C HIS A 117 9.28 -9.91 -17.66
N SER A 118 10.24 -9.26 -16.99
CA SER A 118 11.18 -8.37 -17.66
C SER A 118 11.91 -9.09 -18.77
N PRO A 119 12.21 -8.42 -19.92
CA PRO A 119 12.87 -9.05 -21.06
C PRO A 119 14.21 -9.71 -20.65
N ILE A 120 14.36 -10.98 -20.99
CA ILE A 120 15.55 -11.79 -20.74
C ILE A 120 16.20 -12.11 -22.10
N THR A 121 17.47 -11.71 -22.29
CA THR A 121 18.22 -11.90 -23.53
C THR A 121 19.19 -13.09 -23.50
N ASN A 122 19.15 -13.89 -22.44
CA ASN A 122 20.02 -15.06 -22.25
C ASN A 122 19.19 -16.32 -21.96
N ALA A 123 19.39 -17.39 -22.74
CA ALA A 123 18.64 -18.64 -22.60
C ALA A 123 18.84 -19.32 -21.24
N ASP A 124 20.04 -19.24 -20.65
CA ASP A 124 20.32 -19.86 -19.35
C ASP A 124 19.64 -19.07 -18.21
N GLN A 125 19.55 -17.74 -18.30
CA GLN A 125 18.76 -16.93 -17.35
C GLN A 125 17.26 -17.23 -17.45
N CYS A 126 16.72 -17.39 -18.67
CA CYS A 126 15.34 -17.81 -18.85
C CYS A 126 15.07 -19.19 -18.25
N LYS A 127 15.99 -20.15 -18.46
CA LYS A 127 15.92 -21.46 -17.82
C LYS A 127 16.00 -21.36 -16.31
N GLN A 128 16.89 -20.54 -15.75
CA GLN A 128 17.03 -20.34 -14.31
C GLN A 128 15.74 -19.77 -13.69
N LEU A 129 15.06 -18.82 -14.35
CA LEU A 129 13.76 -18.33 -13.89
C LEU A 129 12.74 -19.47 -13.84
N LYS A 130 12.64 -20.30 -14.88
CA LYS A 130 11.75 -21.47 -14.89
C LYS A 130 12.09 -22.50 -13.83
N GLU A 131 13.37 -22.73 -13.55
CA GLU A 131 13.82 -23.59 -12.45
C GLU A 131 13.44 -23.01 -11.07
N ASN A 132 13.51 -21.71 -10.90
CA ASN A 132 13.04 -21.03 -9.67
C ASN A 132 11.53 -21.20 -9.51
N ILE A 133 10.73 -20.99 -10.60
CA ILE A 133 9.30 -21.23 -10.61
C ILE A 133 8.99 -22.69 -10.22
N HIS A 134 9.69 -23.66 -10.84
CA HIS A 134 9.48 -25.08 -10.54
C HIS A 134 9.90 -25.45 -9.08
N ARG A 135 10.98 -24.86 -8.57
CA ARG A 135 11.40 -25.09 -7.16
C ARG A 135 10.33 -24.63 -6.18
N GLN A 136 9.64 -23.53 -6.49
CA GLN A 136 8.57 -22.99 -5.67
C GLN A 136 7.26 -23.77 -5.86
N PHE A 137 6.99 -24.20 -7.08
CA PHE A 137 5.76 -24.90 -7.50
C PHE A 137 6.14 -26.25 -8.12
N SER A 138 6.46 -27.21 -7.25
CA SER A 138 7.02 -28.52 -7.65
C SER A 138 6.08 -29.40 -8.47
N PHE A 139 4.81 -29.02 -8.59
CA PHE A 139 3.82 -29.70 -9.41
C PHE A 139 3.92 -29.39 -10.91
N PHE A 140 4.71 -28.39 -11.32
CA PHE A 140 4.99 -28.16 -12.73
C PHE A 140 5.95 -29.20 -13.30
N ASP A 141 5.78 -29.51 -14.60
CA ASP A 141 6.58 -30.54 -15.27
C ASP A 141 8.06 -30.13 -15.40
N LYS A 142 8.97 -30.98 -14.89
CA LYS A 142 10.42 -30.81 -15.05
C LYS A 142 10.91 -30.85 -16.49
N GLY A 143 10.21 -31.54 -17.36
CA GLY A 143 10.52 -31.63 -18.81
C GLY A 143 10.29 -30.32 -19.57
N ALA A 144 9.66 -29.31 -18.95
CA ALA A 144 9.25 -28.07 -19.57
C ALA A 144 10.14 -26.85 -19.27
N LEU A 145 11.30 -27.05 -18.63
CA LEU A 145 12.12 -25.96 -18.09
C LEU A 145 13.08 -25.30 -19.09
N ASP A 146 13.24 -25.84 -20.30
CA ASP A 146 14.11 -25.23 -21.30
C ASP A 146 13.56 -23.91 -21.87
N ALA A 147 14.46 -23.01 -22.28
CA ALA A 147 14.12 -21.70 -22.82
C ALA A 147 13.50 -21.76 -24.23
N ALA A 148 13.65 -22.86 -24.94
CA ALA A 148 13.14 -23.10 -26.27
C ALA A 148 11.86 -23.98 -26.29
N ARG A 149 11.18 -24.11 -25.13
CA ARG A 149 9.92 -24.85 -25.01
C ARG A 149 8.90 -24.36 -25.99
N PHE A 150 8.30 -25.28 -26.79
CA PHE A 150 7.16 -24.97 -27.63
C PHE A 150 5.89 -25.61 -27.06
N ILE A 151 4.77 -25.01 -27.36
CA ILE A 151 3.44 -25.42 -26.93
C ILE A 151 2.60 -25.71 -28.14
N TYR A 152 1.91 -26.85 -28.14
CA TYR A 152 0.97 -27.19 -29.16
C TYR A 152 -0.27 -26.29 -29.11
N GLY A 153 -0.63 -25.72 -30.25
CA GLY A 153 -1.83 -24.91 -30.39
C GLY A 153 -3.10 -25.71 -30.14
N HIS A 154 -3.98 -25.16 -29.33
CA HIS A 154 -5.30 -25.71 -29.08
C HIS A 154 -6.33 -24.58 -29.00
N PRO A 155 -7.43 -24.65 -29.83
CA PRO A 155 -8.55 -23.74 -29.68
C PRO A 155 -9.16 -23.91 -28.27
N ALA A 156 -9.08 -22.90 -27.46
CA ALA A 156 -9.63 -22.91 -26.09
C ALA A 156 -10.98 -22.19 -26.06
N ASP A 157 -12.00 -22.82 -25.43
CA ASP A 157 -13.31 -22.18 -25.22
C ASP A 157 -13.23 -21.08 -24.19
N ALA A 158 -12.34 -21.23 -23.17
CA ALA A 158 -12.07 -20.25 -22.14
C ALA A 158 -10.59 -20.21 -21.80
N VAL A 159 -10.10 -19.02 -21.42
CA VAL A 159 -8.75 -18.78 -20.90
C VAL A 159 -8.88 -17.93 -19.64
N ILE A 160 -7.91 -18.02 -18.73
CA ILE A 160 -7.78 -17.12 -17.60
C ILE A 160 -6.76 -16.04 -17.97
N TRP A 161 -7.12 -14.79 -17.75
CA TRP A 161 -6.26 -13.63 -17.94
C TRP A 161 -6.26 -12.83 -16.64
N ASN A 162 -5.18 -12.93 -15.85
CA ASN A 162 -5.07 -12.30 -14.55
C ASN A 162 -4.14 -11.09 -14.62
N GLU A 163 -4.72 -9.91 -14.49
CA GLU A 163 -3.97 -8.66 -14.38
C GLU A 163 -3.59 -8.44 -12.91
N GLY A 164 -2.39 -8.87 -12.54
CA GLY A 164 -1.82 -8.61 -11.22
C GLY A 164 -1.02 -7.31 -11.19
N ASP A 165 -0.52 -7.00 -10.00
CA ASP A 165 0.28 -5.79 -9.75
C ASP A 165 1.78 -6.02 -10.00
N VAL A 166 2.25 -7.29 -10.00
CA VAL A 166 3.65 -7.66 -10.14
C VAL A 166 3.84 -8.79 -11.16
N THR A 167 4.99 -8.80 -11.82
CA THR A 167 5.43 -9.92 -12.66
C THR A 167 6.14 -10.99 -11.83
N ILE A 168 6.24 -12.22 -12.36
CA ILE A 168 6.80 -13.37 -11.63
C ILE A 168 8.27 -13.16 -11.22
N ASP A 169 9.07 -12.48 -12.03
CA ASP A 169 10.46 -12.17 -11.70
C ASP A 169 10.60 -11.15 -10.56
N PHE A 170 9.72 -10.17 -10.48
CA PHE A 170 9.61 -9.25 -9.34
C PHE A 170 9.10 -9.98 -8.10
N TRP A 171 8.11 -10.85 -8.23
CA TRP A 171 7.58 -11.65 -7.13
C TRP A 171 8.64 -12.56 -6.50
N PHE A 172 9.62 -13.08 -7.26
CA PHE A 172 10.77 -13.79 -6.72
C PHE A 172 11.81 -12.88 -6.07
N LYS A 173 12.01 -11.66 -6.60
CA LYS A 173 12.91 -10.67 -5.97
C LYS A 173 12.38 -10.19 -4.63
N ASP A 174 11.07 -10.08 -4.48
CA ASP A 174 10.41 -9.66 -3.23
C ASP A 174 10.50 -10.72 -2.11
N ARG A 175 10.90 -11.94 -2.41
CA ARG A 175 11.07 -13.04 -1.43
C ARG A 175 12.49 -13.22 -0.90
N SER A 176 13.48 -12.68 -1.57
CA SER A 176 14.78 -12.47 -0.97
C SER A 176 14.66 -11.33 0.04
N ILE A 177 15.35 -11.42 1.16
CA ILE A 177 15.43 -10.31 2.12
C ILE A 177 16.31 -9.23 1.45
N PRO A 178 15.71 -8.12 0.93
CA PRO A 178 16.46 -7.14 0.14
C PRO A 178 17.36 -6.29 1.01
N GLU A 179 18.39 -5.67 0.43
CA GLU A 179 19.42 -4.91 1.12
C GLU A 179 18.90 -3.91 2.16
N GLY A 180 17.85 -3.17 1.86
CA GLY A 180 17.26 -2.18 2.77
C GLY A 180 16.52 -2.74 3.99
N SER A 181 16.15 -4.04 4.00
CA SER A 181 15.37 -4.68 5.07
C SER A 181 16.10 -5.82 5.81
N ARG A 182 17.29 -6.24 5.33
CA ARG A 182 18.03 -7.39 5.87
C ARG A 182 18.22 -7.34 7.39
N ASN A 183 18.77 -6.23 7.88
CA ASN A 183 19.09 -6.06 9.30
C ASN A 183 17.83 -6.08 10.17
N ASN A 184 16.74 -5.48 9.72
CA ASN A 184 15.49 -5.43 10.47
C ASN A 184 14.83 -6.82 10.53
N THR A 185 14.69 -7.48 9.36
CA THR A 185 14.10 -8.82 9.25
C THR A 185 14.86 -9.84 10.07
N LEU A 186 16.19 -9.87 9.95
CA LEU A 186 17.03 -10.80 10.69
C LEU A 186 17.06 -10.51 12.20
N SER A 187 17.01 -9.25 12.63
CA SER A 187 16.92 -8.86 14.03
C SER A 187 15.62 -9.37 14.67
N HIS A 188 14.50 -9.29 13.95
CA HIS A 188 13.22 -9.85 14.40
C HIS A 188 13.26 -11.37 14.49
N PHE A 189 13.80 -12.02 13.46
CA PHE A 189 13.91 -13.45 13.42
C PHE A 189 14.81 -13.99 14.55
N VAL A 190 15.98 -13.38 14.78
CA VAL A 190 16.87 -13.68 15.89
C VAL A 190 16.14 -13.57 17.24
N GLY A 191 15.37 -12.51 17.45
CA GLY A 191 14.61 -12.33 18.69
C GLY A 191 13.66 -13.52 18.95
N ARG A 192 13.02 -14.03 17.90
CA ARG A 192 12.11 -15.18 17.96
C ARG A 192 12.82 -16.49 18.24
N VAL A 193 13.92 -16.73 17.53
CA VAL A 193 14.74 -17.91 17.71
C VAL A 193 15.33 -17.97 19.14
N LEU A 194 15.85 -16.84 19.63
CA LEU A 194 16.42 -16.75 20.98
C LEU A 194 15.35 -16.88 22.08
N LYS A 195 14.13 -16.39 21.85
CA LYS A 195 13.01 -16.58 22.77
C LYS A 195 12.66 -18.07 22.93
N ARG A 196 12.74 -18.84 21.86
CA ARG A 196 12.33 -20.25 21.82
C ARG A 196 13.44 -21.23 22.22
N TYR A 197 14.67 -21.00 21.75
CA TYR A 197 15.78 -21.90 21.88
C TYR A 197 16.88 -21.40 22.81
N GLY A 198 16.72 -20.23 23.41
CA GLY A 198 17.75 -19.57 24.19
C GLY A 198 18.97 -19.19 23.35
N ILE A 199 20.06 -18.78 24.04
CA ILE A 199 21.36 -18.54 23.39
C ILE A 199 22.05 -19.87 23.25
N SER A 200 21.92 -20.54 22.10
CA SER A 200 22.44 -21.89 21.84
C SER A 200 23.02 -21.99 20.42
N GLU A 201 23.89 -22.99 20.18
CA GLU A 201 24.40 -23.30 18.83
C GLU A 201 23.26 -23.60 17.85
N LYS A 202 22.21 -24.25 18.33
CA LYS A 202 21.03 -24.52 17.54
C LYS A 202 20.32 -23.23 17.10
N ALA A 203 20.10 -22.30 18.01
CA ALA A 203 19.50 -21.00 17.70
C ALA A 203 20.36 -20.27 16.67
N HIS A 204 21.68 -20.33 16.78
CA HIS A 204 22.60 -19.73 15.83
C HIS A 204 22.53 -20.39 14.44
N GLY A 205 22.45 -21.73 14.39
CA GLY A 205 22.29 -22.47 13.13
C GLY A 205 20.98 -22.06 12.37
N ILE A 206 19.85 -21.99 13.09
CA ILE A 206 18.56 -21.56 12.52
C ILE A 206 18.65 -20.12 12.01
N PHE A 207 19.33 -19.23 12.74
CA PHE A 207 19.56 -17.85 12.30
C PHE A 207 20.38 -17.77 10.99
N LEU A 208 21.44 -18.60 10.87
CA LEU A 208 22.27 -18.62 9.65
C LEU A 208 21.50 -19.18 8.44
N GLU A 209 20.64 -20.17 8.64
CA GLU A 209 19.74 -20.69 7.58
C GLU A 209 18.82 -19.58 7.05
N GLU A 210 18.27 -18.74 7.92
CA GLU A 210 17.43 -17.59 7.51
C GLU A 210 18.26 -16.49 6.83
N ALA A 211 19.44 -16.18 7.37
CA ALA A 211 20.34 -15.18 6.82
C ALA A 211 20.81 -15.51 5.38
N ALA A 212 20.86 -16.80 5.04
CA ALA A 212 21.17 -17.25 3.67
C ALA A 212 20.11 -16.82 2.62
N LYS A 213 18.94 -16.35 3.03
CA LYS A 213 17.91 -15.78 2.14
C LYS A 213 18.17 -14.32 1.75
N CYS A 214 19.17 -13.65 2.34
CA CYS A 214 19.49 -12.25 2.03
C CYS A 214 20.09 -12.10 0.63
N ASP A 215 19.62 -11.09 -0.11
CA ASP A 215 20.14 -10.73 -1.43
C ASP A 215 20.39 -9.19 -1.52
N PRO A 216 21.67 -8.78 -1.70
CA PRO A 216 22.91 -9.57 -1.66
C PRO A 216 23.16 -10.18 -0.27
N PRO A 217 23.93 -11.29 -0.17
CA PRO A 217 24.27 -11.89 1.12
C PRO A 217 24.94 -10.88 2.06
N LEU A 218 24.72 -11.05 3.37
CA LEU A 218 25.43 -10.32 4.41
C LEU A 218 26.83 -10.94 4.60
N ASP A 219 27.80 -10.11 4.94
CA ASP A 219 29.11 -10.60 5.34
C ASP A 219 29.10 -11.17 6.78
N GLU A 220 30.16 -11.92 7.13
CA GLU A 220 30.25 -12.56 8.44
C GLU A 220 30.26 -11.55 9.60
N GLU A 221 30.81 -10.36 9.41
CA GLU A 221 30.90 -9.32 10.43
C GLU A 221 29.51 -8.72 10.71
N GLU A 222 28.73 -8.47 9.67
CA GLU A 222 27.33 -7.99 9.79
C GLU A 222 26.43 -9.03 10.43
N LEU A 223 26.55 -10.31 10.04
CA LEU A 223 25.79 -11.42 10.65
C LEU A 223 26.10 -11.55 12.14
N GLU A 224 27.37 -11.53 12.50
CA GLU A 224 27.80 -11.62 13.90
C GLU A 224 27.32 -10.41 14.72
N LYS A 225 27.27 -9.21 14.14
CA LYS A 225 26.75 -8.01 14.78
C LYS A 225 25.25 -8.12 15.07
N ILE A 226 24.45 -8.63 14.12
CA ILE A 226 23.03 -8.86 14.30
C ILE A 226 22.80 -9.91 15.41
N TRP A 227 23.52 -11.03 15.35
CA TRP A 227 23.43 -12.10 16.35
C TRP A 227 23.77 -11.59 17.75
N ARG A 228 24.89 -10.88 17.94
CA ARG A 228 25.28 -10.30 19.23
C ARG A 228 24.29 -9.30 19.77
N SER A 229 23.70 -8.48 18.88
CA SER A 229 22.65 -7.53 19.25
C SER A 229 21.41 -8.27 19.77
N GLY A 230 20.96 -9.32 19.06
CA GLY A 230 19.86 -10.18 19.49
C GLY A 230 20.14 -10.86 20.84
N CYS A 231 21.32 -11.41 21.03
CA CYS A 231 21.73 -12.01 22.30
C CYS A 231 21.74 -11.00 23.46
N THR A 232 22.16 -9.75 23.21
CA THR A 232 22.16 -8.68 24.20
C THR A 232 20.74 -8.30 24.57
N PHE A 233 19.85 -8.20 23.59
CA PHE A 233 18.43 -7.96 23.81
C PHE A 233 17.77 -9.10 24.58
N ALA A 234 18.02 -10.37 24.21
CA ALA A 234 17.49 -11.54 24.92
C ALA A 234 17.90 -11.52 26.42
N LYS A 235 19.16 -11.17 26.73
CA LYS A 235 19.64 -11.04 28.12
C LYS A 235 18.93 -9.90 28.88
N LYS A 236 18.48 -8.84 28.20
CA LYS A 236 17.67 -7.78 28.84
C LYS A 236 16.24 -8.26 29.13
N VAL A 237 15.64 -8.96 28.16
CA VAL A 237 14.28 -9.53 28.28
C VAL A 237 14.21 -10.57 29.41
N GLN A 238 15.25 -11.37 29.60
CA GLN A 238 15.35 -12.35 30.70
C GLN A 238 15.22 -11.72 32.11
N LYS A 239 15.50 -10.43 32.23
CA LYS A 239 15.41 -9.69 33.51
C LYS A 239 14.07 -9.01 33.74
N GLN A 240 13.15 -9.07 32.78
CA GLN A 240 11.84 -8.42 32.87
C GLN A 240 10.83 -9.30 33.64
N ALA A 241 9.91 -8.65 34.36
CA ALA A 241 8.80 -9.35 34.99
C ALA A 241 7.89 -9.97 33.91
N GLY A 242 7.59 -11.28 34.08
CA GLY A 242 6.81 -12.02 33.09
C GLY A 242 7.64 -12.72 32.00
N TYR A 243 8.97 -12.71 32.12
CA TYR A 243 9.81 -13.55 31.26
C TYR A 243 9.47 -15.04 31.42
N VAL A 244 9.21 -15.69 30.30
CA VAL A 244 9.02 -17.15 30.23
C VAL A 244 10.32 -17.77 29.71
N PRO A 245 11.01 -18.62 30.50
CA PRO A 245 12.25 -19.24 30.05
C PRO A 245 12.02 -20.22 28.89
N PRO A 246 13.03 -20.43 28.01
CA PRO A 246 12.91 -21.33 26.86
C PRO A 246 12.43 -22.74 27.21
N GLU A 247 12.76 -23.24 28.41
CA GLU A 247 12.34 -24.55 28.90
C GLU A 247 10.82 -24.60 29.19
N GLU A 248 10.21 -23.48 29.53
CA GLU A 248 8.76 -23.37 29.76
C GLU A 248 7.96 -23.14 28.47
N TYR A 249 8.64 -22.79 27.37
CA TYR A 249 8.06 -22.80 26.02
C TYR A 249 7.80 -24.21 25.49
N GLY A 250 7.49 -25.15 26.34
CA GLY A 250 7.25 -26.58 26.10
C GLY A 250 6.12 -26.91 25.12
N ASN A 251 5.62 -25.94 24.39
CA ASN A 251 4.65 -26.13 23.33
C ASN A 251 5.37 -26.42 22.02
N SER A 252 5.46 -27.71 21.69
CA SER A 252 5.74 -28.17 20.33
C SER A 252 4.88 -27.36 19.34
N LEU A 253 5.46 -26.94 18.22
CA LEU A 253 4.72 -26.33 17.10
C LEU A 253 3.84 -27.34 16.37
N LYS A 254 3.75 -28.56 16.90
CA LYS A 254 2.92 -29.63 16.37
C LYS A 254 1.45 -29.28 16.53
N PRO A 255 0.66 -29.18 15.43
CA PRO A 255 -0.76 -28.92 15.52
C PRO A 255 -1.50 -30.09 16.19
N GLY A 256 -2.60 -29.77 16.85
CA GLY A 256 -3.45 -30.79 17.49
C GLY A 256 -4.11 -31.74 16.50
N ASP A 257 -4.32 -31.27 15.27
CA ASP A 257 -4.72 -32.08 14.12
C ASP A 257 -3.96 -31.63 12.87
N TYR A 258 -3.79 -32.52 11.90
CA TYR A 258 -3.03 -32.26 10.67
C TYR A 258 -3.90 -31.68 9.53
N SER A 259 -4.82 -30.78 9.89
CA SER A 259 -5.66 -30.03 8.97
C SER A 259 -5.12 -28.60 8.75
N ASP A 260 -5.72 -27.86 7.79
CA ASP A 260 -5.47 -26.43 7.61
C ASP A 260 -5.91 -25.62 8.84
N ILE A 261 -6.99 -26.04 9.50
CA ILE A 261 -7.48 -25.40 10.72
C ILE A 261 -6.51 -25.60 11.88
N GLY A 262 -5.98 -26.83 12.08
CA GLY A 262 -4.96 -27.09 13.09
C GLY A 262 -3.71 -26.29 12.87
N GLN A 263 -3.24 -26.20 11.62
CA GLN A 263 -2.09 -25.38 11.22
C GLN A 263 -2.34 -23.89 11.48
N ALA A 264 -3.50 -23.37 11.08
CA ALA A 264 -3.89 -21.97 11.28
C ALA A 264 -3.94 -21.57 12.75
N LYS A 265 -4.41 -22.46 13.64
CA LYS A 265 -4.46 -22.19 15.08
C LYS A 265 -3.07 -21.98 15.67
N ILE A 266 -2.12 -22.85 15.33
CA ILE A 266 -0.74 -22.71 15.83
C ILE A 266 -0.06 -21.47 15.22
N LEU A 267 -0.22 -21.24 13.91
CA LEU A 267 0.28 -20.02 13.25
C LEU A 267 -0.26 -18.76 13.95
N ALA A 268 -1.57 -18.68 14.14
CA ALA A 268 -2.20 -17.51 14.77
C ALA A 268 -1.76 -17.32 16.24
N GLN A 269 -1.52 -18.41 16.97
CA GLN A 269 -1.03 -18.35 18.34
C GLN A 269 0.42 -17.83 18.39
N GLU A 270 1.30 -18.34 17.55
CA GLU A 270 2.72 -17.95 17.53
C GLU A 270 2.90 -16.51 17.04
N TYR A 271 2.09 -16.07 16.07
CA TYR A 271 2.19 -14.75 15.44
C TYR A 271 1.12 -13.75 15.91
N LYS A 272 0.44 -14.00 17.03
CA LYS A 272 -0.63 -13.13 17.54
C LYS A 272 -0.23 -11.66 17.74
N ASN A 273 1.07 -11.38 17.99
CA ASN A 273 1.60 -10.01 18.18
C ASN A 273 2.29 -9.47 16.91
N GLU A 274 2.27 -10.21 15.81
CA GLU A 274 2.99 -9.87 14.59
C GLU A 274 2.13 -9.97 13.33
N LEU A 275 0.99 -10.68 13.39
CA LEU A 275 0.02 -10.75 12.31
C LEU A 275 -1.36 -10.29 12.78
N ARG A 276 -2.02 -9.51 11.95
CA ARG A 276 -3.43 -9.14 12.06
C ARG A 276 -4.08 -9.25 10.69
N PHE A 277 -5.38 -9.42 10.69
CA PHE A 277 -6.20 -9.37 9.48
C PHE A 277 -7.33 -8.37 9.68
N THR A 278 -7.62 -7.55 8.67
CA THR A 278 -8.82 -6.70 8.66
C THR A 278 -9.57 -6.86 7.36
N THR A 279 -10.89 -6.71 7.41
CA THR A 279 -11.74 -6.77 6.21
C THR A 279 -11.55 -5.57 5.28
N ALA A 280 -11.06 -4.44 5.80
CA ALA A 280 -10.88 -3.21 5.03
C ALA A 280 -9.56 -3.19 4.23
N THR A 281 -8.52 -3.86 4.75
CA THR A 281 -7.18 -3.79 4.16
C THR A 281 -6.69 -5.15 3.65
N ASP A 282 -6.58 -6.13 4.44
CA ASP A 282 -6.14 -7.51 4.29
C ASP A 282 -5.24 -7.86 5.50
N TYR A 283 -4.14 -8.59 5.28
CA TYR A 283 -3.16 -8.87 6.32
C TYR A 283 -2.30 -7.66 6.64
N LEU A 284 -1.98 -7.52 7.95
CA LEU A 284 -0.97 -6.60 8.45
C LEU A 284 0.10 -7.41 9.18
N ARG A 285 1.37 -7.06 8.95
CA ARG A 285 2.51 -7.59 9.68
C ARG A 285 3.18 -6.47 10.47
N TYR A 286 3.45 -6.72 11.75
CA TYR A 286 4.25 -5.83 12.58
C TYR A 286 5.73 -6.00 12.24
N ASN A 287 6.40 -4.93 11.81
CA ASN A 287 7.80 -4.94 11.40
C ASN A 287 8.77 -4.51 12.52
N GLY A 288 8.26 -4.35 13.76
CA GLY A 288 9.02 -3.91 14.92
C GLY A 288 8.86 -2.44 15.24
N GLN A 289 8.31 -1.67 14.32
CA GLN A 289 8.05 -0.25 14.48
C GLN A 289 6.56 0.07 14.28
N TYR A 290 5.93 -0.48 13.24
CA TYR A 290 4.53 -0.27 12.91
C TYR A 290 3.92 -1.48 12.20
N TRP A 291 2.61 -1.47 12.01
CA TRP A 291 1.87 -2.50 11.27
C TRP A 291 1.81 -2.15 9.80
N GLU A 292 2.45 -2.97 8.98
CA GLU A 292 2.49 -2.81 7.53
C GLU A 292 1.42 -3.67 6.86
N GLU A 293 0.60 -3.04 5.99
CA GLU A 293 -0.39 -3.75 5.20
C GLU A 293 0.29 -4.45 4.02
N SER A 294 0.42 -5.78 4.10
CA SER A 294 0.96 -6.59 3.02
C SER A 294 0.58 -8.05 3.20
N ARG A 295 -0.04 -8.62 2.18
CA ARG A 295 -0.31 -10.05 2.10
C ARG A 295 0.99 -10.84 1.94
N GLU A 296 1.93 -10.31 1.19
CA GLU A 296 3.24 -10.91 0.91
C GLU A 296 4.05 -11.06 2.20
N LEU A 297 4.02 -10.05 3.07
CA LEU A 297 4.64 -10.14 4.39
C LEU A 297 3.98 -11.19 5.29
N ALA A 298 2.67 -11.39 5.15
CA ALA A 298 1.99 -12.47 5.88
C ALA A 298 2.37 -13.86 5.35
N VAL A 299 2.54 -14.00 4.03
CA VAL A 299 3.07 -15.23 3.41
C VAL A 299 4.50 -15.50 3.93
N GLY A 300 5.37 -14.49 3.93
CA GLY A 300 6.71 -14.59 4.50
C GLY A 300 6.71 -15.01 5.98
N ALA A 301 5.78 -14.48 6.78
CA ALA A 301 5.63 -14.92 8.18
C ALA A 301 5.18 -16.37 8.29
N ALA A 302 4.33 -16.86 7.39
CA ALA A 302 3.94 -18.28 7.37
C ALA A 302 5.08 -19.19 6.90
N GLU A 303 5.94 -18.74 5.99
CA GLU A 303 7.15 -19.43 5.58
C GLU A 303 8.15 -19.54 6.74
N GLU A 304 8.44 -18.44 7.45
CA GLU A 304 9.26 -18.43 8.66
C GLU A 304 8.72 -19.39 9.74
N PHE A 305 7.39 -19.39 9.92
CA PHE A 305 6.74 -20.31 10.83
C PHE A 305 6.99 -21.77 10.45
N LEU A 306 6.90 -22.11 9.16
CA LEU A 306 7.15 -23.46 8.66
C LEU A 306 8.62 -23.87 8.80
N ASP A 307 9.56 -22.95 8.70
CA ASP A 307 10.98 -23.22 8.96
C ASP A 307 11.23 -23.55 10.44
N LEU A 308 10.63 -22.77 11.35
CA LEU A 308 10.66 -23.07 12.78
C LEU A 308 9.98 -24.40 13.11
N GLN A 309 8.84 -24.68 12.46
CA GLN A 309 8.10 -25.92 12.64
C GLN A 309 8.86 -27.13 12.10
N LEU A 310 9.61 -26.97 11.00
CA LEU A 310 10.46 -28.02 10.47
C LEU A 310 11.63 -28.31 11.39
N ALA A 311 12.24 -27.29 11.99
CA ALA A 311 13.28 -27.46 13.00
C ALA A 311 12.74 -28.22 14.22
N ASP A 312 11.55 -27.87 14.73
CA ASP A 312 10.87 -28.56 15.83
C ASP A 312 10.57 -30.04 15.49
N ALA A 313 10.13 -30.30 14.25
CA ALA A 313 9.87 -31.65 13.77
C ALA A 313 11.14 -32.51 13.62
N LYS A 314 12.23 -31.90 13.10
CA LYS A 314 13.56 -32.60 13.04
C LYS A 314 14.04 -32.99 14.42
N ASP A 315 13.95 -32.09 15.40
CA ASP A 315 14.32 -32.38 16.79
C ASP A 315 13.46 -33.45 17.43
N ALA A 316 12.15 -33.45 17.17
CA ALA A 316 11.27 -34.49 17.67
C ALA A 316 11.66 -35.86 17.11
N VAL A 317 12.06 -35.94 15.84
CA VAL A 317 12.57 -37.18 15.23
C VAL A 317 13.86 -37.56 15.86
N GLU A 318 14.83 -36.67 16.05
CA GLU A 318 16.13 -37.00 16.64
C GLU A 318 16.01 -37.48 18.08
N ARG A 319 15.21 -36.79 18.89
CA ARG A 319 14.96 -37.21 20.29
C ARG A 319 14.30 -38.58 20.37
N SER A 320 13.28 -38.82 19.56
CA SER A 320 12.58 -40.10 19.54
C SER A 320 13.42 -41.23 18.92
N PHE A 321 14.30 -40.92 17.96
CA PHE A 321 15.31 -41.87 17.44
C PHE A 321 16.28 -42.33 18.55
N LYS A 322 16.86 -41.37 19.29
CA LYS A 322 17.75 -41.68 20.43
C LYS A 322 17.03 -42.50 21.49
N ALA A 323 15.80 -42.11 21.85
CA ALA A 323 15.02 -42.87 22.82
C ALA A 323 14.74 -44.34 22.35
N LEU A 324 14.53 -44.53 21.03
CA LEU A 324 14.30 -45.83 20.46
C LEU A 324 15.57 -46.69 20.47
N CYS A 325 16.77 -46.12 20.26
CA CYS A 325 18.06 -46.76 20.43
C CYS A 325 18.32 -47.14 21.90
N GLU A 326 18.00 -46.26 22.85
CA GLU A 326 18.16 -46.47 24.30
C GLU A 326 17.34 -47.66 24.81
N VAL A 327 16.20 -47.95 24.22
CA VAL A 327 15.39 -49.15 24.54
C VAL A 327 15.84 -50.39 23.75
N GLY A 328 17.03 -50.35 23.08
CA GLY A 328 17.69 -51.49 22.49
C GLY A 328 17.29 -51.83 21.03
N VAL A 329 16.64 -50.91 20.29
CA VAL A 329 16.42 -51.08 18.86
C VAL A 329 17.67 -50.62 18.09
N SER A 330 18.16 -51.46 17.16
CA SER A 330 19.37 -51.14 16.40
C SER A 330 19.11 -49.98 15.40
N GLU A 331 20.14 -49.15 15.19
CA GLU A 331 20.06 -48.03 14.21
C GLU A 331 19.73 -48.55 12.81
N ASP A 332 20.30 -49.67 12.36
CA ASP A 332 20.00 -50.26 11.07
C ASP A 332 18.53 -50.64 10.90
N ALA A 333 17.91 -51.16 11.98
CA ALA A 333 16.49 -51.47 11.98
C ALA A 333 15.62 -50.20 11.87
N ILE A 334 16.01 -49.13 12.59
CA ILE A 334 15.32 -47.84 12.55
C ILE A 334 15.45 -47.19 11.15
N HIS A 335 16.63 -47.23 10.55
CA HIS A 335 16.87 -46.72 9.20
C HIS A 335 16.15 -47.53 8.12
N ALA A 336 15.99 -48.83 8.28
CA ALA A 336 15.19 -49.67 7.38
C ALA A 336 13.71 -49.26 7.38
N GLY A 337 13.19 -48.74 8.50
CA GLY A 337 11.87 -48.12 8.64
C GLY A 337 10.69 -49.03 8.29
N GLY A 338 9.52 -48.44 8.26
CA GLY A 338 8.26 -49.05 7.79
C GLY A 338 7.95 -50.41 8.45
N LYS A 339 7.42 -51.35 7.67
CA LYS A 339 7.05 -52.71 8.14
C LYS A 339 8.23 -53.55 8.67
N THR A 340 9.45 -53.22 8.26
CA THR A 340 10.66 -53.93 8.73
C THR A 340 10.98 -53.56 10.18
N LEU A 341 10.93 -52.28 10.53
CA LEU A 341 11.06 -51.80 11.88
C LEU A 341 9.91 -52.31 12.76
N GLU A 342 8.66 -52.20 12.30
CA GLU A 342 7.48 -52.59 13.07
C GLU A 342 7.50 -54.04 13.51
N LYS A 343 8.03 -54.97 12.68
CA LYS A 343 8.17 -56.39 13.01
C LYS A 343 9.23 -56.71 14.05
N GLN A 344 10.18 -55.79 14.30
CA GLN A 344 11.28 -55.96 15.25
C GLN A 344 11.00 -55.34 16.61
N ILE A 345 9.90 -54.58 16.74
CA ILE A 345 9.51 -53.88 17.98
C ILE A 345 8.88 -54.85 18.96
N GLY A 346 9.47 -54.96 20.14
CA GLY A 346 8.91 -55.69 21.29
C GLY A 346 7.88 -54.86 22.06
N ALA A 347 7.15 -55.50 22.95
CA ALA A 347 6.10 -54.83 23.75
C ALA A 347 6.65 -53.70 24.65
N ASP A 348 7.86 -53.85 25.15
CA ASP A 348 8.58 -52.88 25.99
C ASP A 348 9.17 -51.69 25.19
N GLN A 349 9.28 -51.84 23.88
CA GLN A 349 9.79 -50.84 22.96
C GLN A 349 8.67 -50.05 22.26
N TYR A 350 7.41 -50.48 22.45
CA TYR A 350 6.27 -50.02 21.66
C TYR A 350 5.99 -48.51 21.86
N ASP A 351 6.04 -47.98 23.08
CA ASP A 351 5.82 -46.56 23.35
C ASP A 351 6.86 -45.66 22.68
N ALA A 352 8.14 -46.07 22.70
CA ALA A 352 9.22 -45.36 22.01
C ALA A 352 9.05 -45.42 20.50
N TYR A 353 8.58 -46.57 19.96
CA TYR A 353 8.26 -46.69 18.54
C TYR A 353 7.10 -45.79 18.12
N ILE A 354 6.02 -45.71 18.90
CA ILE A 354 4.88 -44.80 18.63
C ILE A 354 5.34 -43.35 18.65
N ALA A 355 6.20 -42.96 19.60
CA ALA A 355 6.76 -41.62 19.66
C ALA A 355 7.57 -41.30 18.39
N TYR A 356 8.43 -42.24 17.94
CA TYR A 356 9.20 -42.06 16.71
C TYR A 356 8.31 -41.99 15.45
N ALA A 357 7.34 -42.90 15.31
CA ALA A 357 6.41 -42.90 14.21
C ALA A 357 5.56 -41.60 14.14
N SER A 358 5.16 -41.09 15.32
CA SER A 358 4.45 -39.80 15.45
C SER A 358 5.35 -38.64 15.05
N ALA A 359 6.63 -38.64 15.43
CA ALA A 359 7.58 -37.59 15.03
C ALA A 359 7.85 -37.61 13.52
N MET A 360 7.99 -38.80 12.92
CA MET A 360 8.14 -38.95 11.47
C MET A 360 6.91 -38.46 10.70
N THR A 361 5.70 -38.79 11.20
CA THR A 361 4.43 -38.28 10.62
C THR A 361 4.35 -36.77 10.71
N TYR A 362 4.74 -36.19 11.85
CA TYR A 362 4.79 -34.74 12.00
C TYR A 362 5.76 -34.06 11.02
N LYS A 363 6.98 -34.63 10.89
CA LYS A 363 7.95 -34.13 9.89
C LYS A 363 7.41 -34.19 8.46
N ALA A 364 6.79 -35.31 8.10
CA ALA A 364 6.17 -35.46 6.76
C ALA A 364 5.03 -34.45 6.52
N PHE A 365 4.20 -34.21 7.54
CA PHE A 365 3.18 -33.20 7.50
C PHE A 365 3.79 -31.81 7.25
N VAL A 366 4.79 -31.39 8.03
CA VAL A 366 5.42 -30.07 7.88
C VAL A 366 6.04 -29.91 6.49
N MET A 367 6.75 -30.95 5.99
CA MET A 367 7.32 -30.93 4.65
C MET A 367 6.26 -30.70 3.58
N LYS A 368 5.10 -31.35 3.69
CA LYS A 368 3.97 -31.16 2.77
C LYS A 368 3.39 -29.75 2.87
N ARG A 369 3.36 -29.15 4.08
CA ARG A 369 2.81 -27.80 4.30
C ARG A 369 3.65 -26.67 3.74
N ARG A 370 4.88 -26.94 3.31
CA ARG A 370 5.77 -25.96 2.67
C ARG A 370 5.36 -25.63 1.21
N ASP A 371 4.43 -26.37 0.63
CA ASP A 371 3.84 -26.00 -0.67
C ASP A 371 2.93 -24.79 -0.50
N MET A 372 3.01 -23.85 -1.44
CA MET A 372 2.28 -22.56 -1.41
C MET A 372 0.78 -22.70 -1.18
N LYS A 373 0.14 -23.68 -1.80
CA LYS A 373 -1.30 -23.92 -1.63
C LYS A 373 -1.70 -24.12 -0.16
N TYR A 374 -0.87 -24.77 0.63
CA TYR A 374 -1.14 -24.99 2.05
C TYR A 374 -0.81 -23.76 2.89
N ILE A 375 0.19 -22.96 2.49
CA ILE A 375 0.48 -21.67 3.11
C ILE A 375 -0.74 -20.74 2.96
N VAL A 376 -1.25 -20.62 1.72
CA VAL A 376 -2.46 -19.81 1.45
C VAL A 376 -3.68 -20.33 2.20
N SER A 377 -3.90 -21.67 2.21
CA SER A 377 -5.00 -22.27 2.97
C SER A 377 -4.90 -22.03 4.47
N ALA A 378 -3.71 -22.15 5.06
CA ALA A 378 -3.47 -21.87 6.48
C ALA A 378 -3.74 -20.39 6.81
N LEU A 379 -3.25 -19.45 5.98
CA LEU A 379 -3.54 -18.04 6.13
C LEU A 379 -5.04 -17.75 5.99
N GLN A 380 -5.72 -18.36 5.00
CA GLN A 380 -7.17 -18.16 4.84
C GLN A 380 -7.95 -18.66 6.08
N ALA A 381 -7.55 -19.79 6.65
CA ALA A 381 -8.14 -20.31 7.88
C ALA A 381 -7.76 -19.50 9.14
N ALA A 382 -6.62 -18.79 9.13
CA ALA A 382 -6.17 -17.95 10.22
C ALA A 382 -6.88 -16.59 10.30
N LYS A 383 -7.51 -16.11 9.22
CA LYS A 383 -8.19 -14.80 9.19
C LYS A 383 -9.14 -14.54 10.37
N PRO A 384 -10.06 -15.45 10.72
CA PRO A 384 -10.95 -15.23 11.86
C PRO A 384 -10.23 -15.16 13.22
N LEU A 385 -9.07 -15.84 13.34
CA LEU A 385 -8.27 -15.91 14.56
C LEU A 385 -7.42 -14.66 14.77
N LEU A 386 -7.07 -13.97 13.69
CA LEU A 386 -6.22 -12.77 13.66
C LEU A 386 -7.02 -11.49 13.38
N LEU A 387 -8.35 -11.60 13.35
CA LEU A 387 -9.24 -10.49 12.98
C LEU A 387 -9.09 -9.32 13.96
N ALA A 388 -8.76 -8.16 13.43
CA ALA A 388 -8.83 -6.87 14.09
C ALA A 388 -9.88 -5.98 13.41
N LYS A 389 -10.54 -5.12 14.17
CA LYS A 389 -11.49 -4.16 13.60
C LYS A 389 -10.69 -3.03 12.92
N PRO A 390 -11.13 -2.54 11.76
CA PRO A 390 -10.49 -1.39 11.11
C PRO A 390 -10.44 -0.13 11.98
N SER A 391 -11.35 0.01 12.96
CA SER A 391 -11.40 1.10 13.94
C SER A 391 -10.34 1.01 15.02
N ASP A 392 -9.74 -0.16 15.23
CA ASP A 392 -8.73 -0.37 16.27
C ASP A 392 -7.34 0.08 15.78
N LEU A 393 -7.17 0.18 14.45
CA LEU A 393 -5.95 0.67 13.84
C LEU A 393 -5.84 2.20 13.97
N ASP A 394 -4.64 2.68 14.34
CA ASP A 394 -4.34 4.12 14.50
C ASP A 394 -5.34 4.85 15.40
N HIS A 395 -5.90 4.16 16.42
CA HIS A 395 -7.06 4.65 17.18
C HIS A 395 -6.72 5.80 18.15
N ASP A 396 -5.50 5.85 18.70
CA ASP A 396 -5.03 6.99 19.48
C ASP A 396 -4.46 8.07 18.56
N GLU A 397 -5.25 9.11 18.34
CA GLU A 397 -4.95 10.23 17.46
C GLU A 397 -3.70 11.02 17.87
N PHE A 398 -3.22 10.88 19.10
CA PHE A 398 -2.08 11.64 19.64
C PHE A 398 -0.77 10.86 19.60
N LEU A 399 -0.78 9.57 19.33
CA LEU A 399 0.44 8.80 19.20
C LEU A 399 1.06 9.00 17.82
N LEU A 400 2.34 9.33 17.77
CA LEU A 400 3.10 9.56 16.54
C LEU A 400 4.35 8.67 16.55
N ASN A 401 4.44 7.71 15.64
CA ASN A 401 5.64 6.90 15.47
C ASN A 401 6.70 7.66 14.70
N CYS A 402 7.88 7.77 15.27
CA CYS A 402 9.11 8.28 14.66
C CYS A 402 10.15 7.16 14.57
N HIS A 403 11.30 7.36 13.93
CA HIS A 403 12.29 6.29 13.75
C HIS A 403 12.91 5.79 15.06
N ASP A 404 12.87 6.56 16.12
CA ASP A 404 13.44 6.26 17.44
C ASP A 404 12.42 5.77 18.47
N GLY A 405 11.13 5.76 18.13
CA GLY A 405 10.05 5.34 19.04
C GLY A 405 8.74 6.08 18.84
N THR A 406 7.81 5.90 19.76
CA THR A 406 6.48 6.50 19.75
C THR A 406 6.42 7.72 20.66
N TYR A 407 5.96 8.85 20.12
CA TYR A 407 5.75 10.10 20.86
C TYR A 407 4.26 10.31 21.15
N ASP A 408 3.95 10.71 22.39
CA ASP A 408 2.62 11.22 22.74
C ASP A 408 2.60 12.74 22.56
N LEU A 409 1.85 13.24 21.60
CA LEU A 409 1.76 14.66 21.25
C LEU A 409 1.14 15.53 22.37
N ARG A 410 0.40 14.93 23.31
CA ARG A 410 -0.19 15.66 24.47
C ARG A 410 0.86 16.04 25.47
N THR A 411 1.76 15.12 25.78
CA THR A 411 2.76 15.24 26.84
C THR A 411 4.16 15.47 26.31
N GLY A 412 4.44 15.00 25.10
CA GLY A 412 5.77 14.88 24.52
C GLY A 412 6.57 13.71 25.08
N ALA A 413 5.92 12.79 25.79
CA ALA A 413 6.55 11.57 26.26
C ALA A 413 6.99 10.71 25.07
N HIS A 414 8.19 10.16 25.18
CA HIS A 414 8.77 9.23 24.21
C HIS A 414 8.89 7.84 24.84
N ARG A 415 8.58 6.81 24.09
CA ARG A 415 8.70 5.42 24.51
C ARG A 415 9.03 4.48 23.34
N ASP A 416 9.45 3.26 23.66
CA ASP A 416 9.69 2.22 22.66
C ASP A 416 8.40 1.86 21.91
N PHE A 417 8.56 1.30 20.70
CA PHE A 417 7.46 0.78 19.90
C PHE A 417 6.76 -0.39 20.58
N THR A 418 5.46 -0.50 20.41
CA THR A 418 4.70 -1.67 20.85
C THR A 418 3.66 -2.08 19.78
N PRO A 419 3.50 -3.40 19.51
CA PRO A 419 2.46 -3.87 18.60
C PRO A 419 1.04 -3.58 19.10
N ASP A 420 0.85 -3.36 20.41
CA ASP A 420 -0.46 -3.12 21.02
C ASP A 420 -1.06 -1.76 20.63
N ASP A 421 -0.25 -0.82 20.20
CA ASP A 421 -0.73 0.48 19.71
C ASP A 421 -1.47 0.37 18.37
N LEU A 422 -1.29 -0.70 17.64
CA LEU A 422 -1.86 -0.94 16.31
C LEU A 422 -1.64 0.23 15.32
N ILE A 423 -0.50 0.92 15.45
CA ILE A 423 -0.13 2.04 14.57
C ILE A 423 0.35 1.48 13.22
N THR A 424 -0.19 2.04 12.11
CA THR A 424 0.12 1.60 10.74
C THR A 424 1.00 2.58 9.97
N LYS A 425 1.49 3.63 10.62
CA LYS A 425 2.22 4.72 10.01
C LYS A 425 3.50 5.03 10.78
N ILE A 426 4.46 5.68 10.08
CA ILE A 426 5.72 6.13 10.67
C ILE A 426 6.19 7.42 10.00
N CYS A 427 6.81 8.33 10.74
CA CYS A 427 7.53 9.48 10.23
C CYS A 427 8.80 9.05 9.48
N SER A 428 9.37 9.93 8.64
CA SER A 428 10.59 9.60 7.89
C SER A 428 11.89 9.74 8.70
N THR A 429 11.82 10.26 9.92
CA THR A 429 12.99 10.51 10.77
C THR A 429 12.62 10.51 12.25
N ALA A 430 13.62 10.65 13.12
CA ALA A 430 13.45 10.96 14.53
C ALA A 430 13.55 12.49 14.77
N PRO A 431 12.85 13.07 15.77
CA PRO A 431 12.96 14.49 16.06
C PRO A 431 14.27 14.80 16.81
N SER A 432 15.00 15.83 16.38
CA SER A 432 16.19 16.34 17.08
C SER A 432 16.35 17.86 16.88
N ASP A 433 17.43 18.42 17.43
CA ASP A 433 17.80 19.83 17.24
C ASP A 433 18.66 20.06 15.97
N ASP A 434 19.02 18.98 15.26
CA ASP A 434 19.87 19.06 14.09
C ASP A 434 19.16 19.79 12.94
N GLY A 435 19.82 20.81 12.40
CA GLY A 435 19.29 21.64 11.31
C GLY A 435 18.36 22.78 11.76
N GLN A 436 18.30 23.09 13.07
CA GLN A 436 17.44 24.13 13.64
C GLN A 436 17.62 25.48 12.96
N GLU A 437 18.85 25.97 12.83
CA GLU A 437 19.11 27.30 12.27
C GLU A 437 18.75 27.31 10.76
N LEU A 438 19.06 26.25 10.03
CA LEU A 438 18.72 26.14 8.60
C LEU A 438 17.19 26.23 8.40
N TRP A 439 16.41 25.54 9.23
CA TRP A 439 14.94 25.60 9.14
C TRP A 439 14.39 26.96 9.52
N LYS A 440 14.91 27.59 10.58
CA LYS A 440 14.49 28.92 11.01
C LYS A 440 14.80 29.99 9.95
N ASP A 441 15.97 29.93 9.34
CA ASP A 441 16.38 30.85 8.26
C ASP A 441 15.47 30.70 7.05
N PHE A 442 15.13 29.46 6.71
CA PHE A 442 14.16 29.19 5.65
C PHE A 442 12.79 29.79 5.97
N LEU A 443 12.25 29.56 7.17
CA LEU A 443 10.96 30.12 7.60
C LEU A 443 11.00 31.65 7.63
N HIS A 444 12.07 32.25 8.14
CA HIS A 444 12.26 33.70 8.13
C HIS A 444 12.22 34.27 6.70
N THR A 445 12.82 33.57 5.76
CA THR A 445 12.84 33.98 4.35
C THR A 445 11.45 33.90 3.73
N ILE A 446 10.74 32.79 3.84
CA ILE A 446 9.45 32.58 3.14
C ILE A 446 8.29 33.36 3.78
N PHE A 447 8.36 33.66 5.08
CA PHE A 447 7.37 34.45 5.80
C PHE A 447 7.82 35.90 6.07
N LEU A 448 8.94 36.33 5.46
CA LEU A 448 9.46 37.71 5.55
C LEU A 448 9.66 38.18 7.01
N GLY A 449 10.05 37.25 7.89
CA GLY A 449 10.26 37.53 9.30
C GLY A 449 8.99 37.68 10.16
N ASP A 450 7.80 37.41 9.59
CA ASP A 450 6.54 37.44 10.35
C ASP A 450 6.47 36.26 11.33
N MET A 451 6.76 36.54 12.59
CA MET A 451 6.80 35.55 13.68
C MET A 451 5.39 35.09 14.06
N GLU A 452 4.36 35.96 13.97
CA GLU A 452 2.98 35.58 14.29
C GLU A 452 2.45 34.58 13.24
N LEU A 453 2.72 34.83 11.97
CA LEU A 453 2.40 33.92 10.87
C LEU A 453 3.18 32.60 11.00
N THR A 454 4.47 32.66 11.29
CA THR A 454 5.33 31.47 11.49
C THR A 454 4.78 30.55 12.59
N GLU A 455 4.40 31.14 13.74
CA GLU A 455 3.83 30.37 14.85
C GLU A 455 2.45 29.81 14.52
N TYR A 456 1.62 30.57 13.80
CA TYR A 456 0.32 30.11 13.35
C TYR A 456 0.44 28.91 12.41
N VAL A 457 1.36 28.97 11.44
CA VAL A 457 1.64 27.87 10.50
C VAL A 457 2.24 26.67 11.22
N GLN A 458 3.10 26.88 12.24
CA GLN A 458 3.61 25.81 13.09
C GLN A 458 2.48 25.02 13.75
N LYS A 459 1.50 25.71 14.32
CA LYS A 459 0.33 25.08 14.95
C LYS A 459 -0.52 24.31 13.92
N ILE A 460 -0.69 24.84 12.73
CA ILE A 460 -1.37 24.13 11.61
C ILE A 460 -0.63 22.85 11.23
N CYS A 461 0.70 22.90 11.09
CA CYS A 461 1.51 21.71 10.83
C CYS A 461 1.41 20.71 11.99
N GLY A 462 1.33 21.21 13.22
CA GLY A 462 1.08 20.40 14.42
C GLY A 462 -0.28 19.68 14.38
N LEU A 463 -1.34 20.34 13.94
CA LEU A 463 -2.65 19.70 13.70
C LEU A 463 -2.53 18.61 12.64
N GLY A 464 -1.68 18.83 11.62
CA GLY A 464 -1.34 17.83 10.61
C GLY A 464 -0.57 16.61 11.12
N ALA A 465 -0.09 16.63 12.37
CA ALA A 465 0.48 15.45 13.03
C ALA A 465 -0.53 14.70 13.91
N ILE A 466 -1.69 15.29 14.22
CA ILE A 466 -2.74 14.69 15.04
C ILE A 466 -3.71 13.93 14.14
N GLY A 467 -4.06 12.71 14.55
CA GLY A 467 -4.90 11.79 13.77
C GLY A 467 -6.40 12.06 13.85
N LYS A 468 -6.82 13.33 13.99
CA LYS A 468 -8.22 13.75 14.08
C LYS A 468 -8.42 15.16 13.57
N VAL A 469 -9.53 15.41 12.92
CA VAL A 469 -9.91 16.75 12.47
C VAL A 469 -10.42 17.55 13.68
N TYR A 470 -9.62 18.49 14.15
CA TYR A 470 -10.02 19.47 15.18
C TYR A 470 -10.39 20.82 14.59
N MET A 471 -9.91 21.10 13.38
CA MET A 471 -10.21 22.30 12.63
C MET A 471 -10.81 21.92 11.28
N GLU A 472 -12.11 22.10 11.11
CA GLU A 472 -12.85 21.82 9.87
C GLU A 472 -12.50 22.86 8.80
N ALA A 473 -11.27 22.88 8.31
CA ALA A 473 -10.79 23.86 7.35
C ALA A 473 -9.89 23.25 6.27
N ILE A 474 -9.88 23.87 5.11
CA ILE A 474 -8.85 23.71 4.09
C ILE A 474 -7.87 24.86 4.19
N ILE A 475 -6.60 24.55 4.24
CA ILE A 475 -5.51 25.50 4.26
C ILE A 475 -5.08 25.78 2.82
N ILE A 476 -5.27 27.00 2.35
CA ILE A 476 -4.85 27.43 1.02
C ILE A 476 -3.58 28.26 1.15
N SER A 477 -2.44 27.69 0.77
CA SER A 477 -1.18 28.40 0.66
C SER A 477 -1.08 29.05 -0.72
N TYR A 478 -1.17 30.39 -0.75
CA TYR A 478 -1.29 31.17 -1.95
C TYR A 478 -0.09 32.13 -2.15
N GLY A 479 0.31 32.31 -3.42
CA GLY A 479 1.32 33.29 -3.83
C GLY A 479 1.79 33.04 -5.28
N GLU A 480 2.40 34.03 -5.91
CA GLU A 480 2.64 34.12 -7.39
C GLU A 480 3.77 33.22 -7.93
N GLY A 481 4.28 32.28 -7.21
CA GLY A 481 5.43 31.44 -7.63
C GLY A 481 6.75 31.89 -7.00
N ALA A 482 7.78 31.04 -7.09
CA ALA A 482 9.13 31.27 -6.55
C ALA A 482 9.15 31.85 -5.11
N ASN A 483 8.31 31.33 -4.22
CA ASN A 483 8.07 31.82 -2.85
C ASN A 483 8.18 30.73 -1.78
N GLY A 484 8.65 29.55 -2.13
CA GLY A 484 8.93 28.48 -1.19
C GLY A 484 7.74 27.62 -0.75
N LYS A 485 6.50 27.83 -1.25
CA LYS A 485 5.30 27.04 -0.88
C LYS A 485 5.50 25.53 -1.03
N SER A 486 5.89 25.10 -2.23
CA SER A 486 6.09 23.67 -2.53
C SER A 486 7.26 23.09 -1.72
N THR A 487 8.36 23.83 -1.59
CA THR A 487 9.50 23.44 -0.76
C THR A 487 9.06 23.22 0.69
N PHE A 488 8.30 24.16 1.25
CA PHE A 488 7.77 24.07 2.62
C PHE A 488 6.89 22.82 2.81
N TRP A 489 5.83 22.69 2.03
CA TRP A 489 4.87 21.59 2.21
C TRP A 489 5.45 20.22 1.88
N ASN A 490 6.35 20.12 0.89
CA ASN A 490 7.05 18.87 0.59
C ASN A 490 8.00 18.45 1.72
N THR A 491 8.65 19.41 2.40
CA THR A 491 9.49 19.11 3.56
C THR A 491 8.66 18.67 4.77
N ILE A 492 7.52 19.34 5.03
CA ILE A 492 6.58 18.94 6.10
C ILE A 492 6.01 17.54 5.82
N ALA A 493 5.57 17.26 4.59
CA ALA A 493 5.04 15.97 4.20
C ALA A 493 6.09 14.86 4.34
N TRP A 494 7.33 15.12 3.90
CA TRP A 494 8.43 14.19 4.07
C TRP A 494 8.69 13.89 5.55
N ALA A 495 8.78 14.90 6.41
CA ALA A 495 9.02 14.71 7.84
C ALA A 495 7.94 13.82 8.49
N LEU A 496 6.67 14.01 8.13
CA LEU A 496 5.54 13.19 8.58
C LEU A 496 5.51 11.79 7.94
N GLY A 497 6.30 11.53 6.92
CA GLY A 497 6.44 10.22 6.30
C GLY A 497 5.11 9.62 5.82
N SER A 498 4.81 8.39 6.23
CA SER A 498 3.59 7.69 5.83
C SER A 498 2.29 8.30 6.39
N TYR A 499 2.36 9.23 7.36
CA TYR A 499 1.20 10.00 7.83
C TYR A 499 0.76 11.08 6.83
N ALA A 500 1.64 11.54 5.95
CA ALA A 500 1.29 12.45 4.87
C ALA A 500 0.80 11.69 3.63
N GLY A 501 0.00 12.35 2.81
CA GLY A 501 -0.50 11.82 1.54
C GLY A 501 -0.85 12.94 0.56
N GLY A 502 -1.02 12.58 -0.69
CA GLY A 502 -1.46 13.48 -1.75
C GLY A 502 -2.91 13.19 -2.17
N ILE A 503 -3.58 14.23 -2.65
CA ILE A 503 -4.83 14.11 -3.40
C ILE A 503 -4.72 15.03 -4.62
N SER A 504 -5.25 14.62 -5.76
CA SER A 504 -5.18 15.51 -6.91
C SER A 504 -6.03 16.76 -6.68
N ALA A 505 -5.52 17.90 -7.11
CA ALA A 505 -6.25 19.17 -7.02
C ALA A 505 -7.60 19.14 -7.76
N ASP A 506 -7.68 18.38 -8.87
CA ASP A 506 -8.93 18.16 -9.61
C ASP A 506 -10.04 17.56 -8.74
N ALA A 507 -9.70 16.67 -7.80
CA ALA A 507 -10.68 16.09 -6.89
C ALA A 507 -11.40 17.15 -6.03
N LEU A 508 -10.74 18.31 -5.82
CA LEU A 508 -11.30 19.44 -5.08
C LEU A 508 -12.10 20.39 -5.97
N THR A 509 -12.19 20.16 -7.28
CA THR A 509 -12.84 21.07 -8.23
C THR A 509 -14.27 20.67 -8.58
N ALA A 510 -15.11 21.67 -8.85
CA ALA A 510 -16.44 21.46 -9.38
C ALA A 510 -16.33 21.10 -10.88
N GLY A 511 -16.81 19.92 -11.25
CA GLY A 511 -16.74 19.44 -12.63
C GLY A 511 -15.71 18.34 -12.86
N CYS A 512 -15.04 17.86 -11.84
CA CYS A 512 -14.25 16.65 -11.93
C CYS A 512 -15.11 15.48 -12.44
N ARG A 513 -14.79 14.97 -13.64
CA ARG A 513 -15.57 13.90 -14.30
C ARG A 513 -15.06 12.50 -13.98
N ARG A 514 -13.88 12.39 -13.39
CA ARG A 514 -13.29 11.10 -13.05
C ARG A 514 -13.85 10.57 -11.72
N ASN A 515 -13.76 9.26 -11.54
CA ASN A 515 -14.08 8.65 -10.26
C ASN A 515 -12.97 8.96 -9.24
N VAL A 516 -13.26 9.77 -8.24
CA VAL A 516 -12.33 10.14 -7.16
C VAL A 516 -12.39 9.19 -5.95
N LYS A 517 -13.31 8.24 -5.91
CA LYS A 517 -13.49 7.33 -4.78
C LYS A 517 -12.25 6.50 -4.43
N PRO A 518 -11.43 6.01 -5.40
CA PRO A 518 -10.19 5.32 -5.08
C PRO A 518 -9.19 6.23 -4.35
N GLU A 519 -9.04 7.50 -4.78
CA GLU A 519 -8.18 8.47 -4.08
C GLU A 519 -8.68 8.76 -2.67
N ILE A 520 -10.00 8.86 -2.48
CA ILE A 520 -10.61 9.03 -1.15
C ILE A 520 -10.32 7.79 -0.28
N ALA A 521 -10.27 6.59 -0.84
CA ALA A 521 -9.92 5.39 -0.08
C ALA A 521 -8.46 5.38 0.41
N GLU A 522 -7.53 6.01 -0.34
CA GLU A 522 -6.12 6.14 0.04
C GLU A 522 -5.86 7.17 1.13
N VAL A 523 -6.82 8.07 1.36
CA VAL A 523 -6.75 9.10 2.42
C VAL A 523 -6.92 8.51 3.83
N LYS A 524 -7.47 7.31 3.95
CA LYS A 524 -7.67 6.66 5.26
C LYS A 524 -6.38 6.59 6.07
N GLY A 525 -6.44 7.08 7.32
CA GLY A 525 -5.30 7.08 8.25
C GLY A 525 -4.22 8.12 7.95
N LYS A 526 -4.39 8.94 6.90
CA LYS A 526 -3.51 10.09 6.66
C LYS A 526 -3.85 11.22 7.64
N ARG A 527 -2.82 11.95 8.09
CA ARG A 527 -2.94 13.08 9.02
C ARG A 527 -2.69 14.42 8.34
N LEU A 528 -1.91 14.44 7.27
CA LEU A 528 -1.72 15.58 6.39
C LEU A 528 -2.05 15.16 4.97
N LEU A 529 -2.95 15.91 4.31
CA LEU A 529 -3.33 15.66 2.93
C LEU A 529 -3.03 16.89 2.09
N ILE A 530 -2.23 16.73 1.05
CA ILE A 530 -1.78 17.83 0.20
C ILE A 530 -2.36 17.69 -1.19
N ALA A 531 -3.01 18.76 -1.65
CA ALA A 531 -3.34 18.99 -3.05
C ALA A 531 -2.40 20.06 -3.63
N ALA A 532 -1.88 19.83 -4.81
CA ALA A 532 -0.92 20.73 -5.45
C ALA A 532 -1.51 21.30 -6.73
N GLU A 533 -1.33 22.60 -6.90
CA GLU A 533 -1.56 23.38 -8.12
C GLU A 533 -2.93 23.21 -8.77
N LEU A 534 -3.69 24.29 -8.77
CA LEU A 534 -4.92 24.42 -9.54
C LEU A 534 -4.66 25.30 -10.78
N GLU A 535 -5.25 24.94 -11.89
CA GLU A 535 -5.30 25.80 -13.07
C GLU A 535 -6.11 27.06 -12.77
N GLU A 536 -5.78 28.13 -13.49
CA GLU A 536 -6.48 29.41 -13.37
C GLU A 536 -7.97 29.27 -13.71
N GLY A 537 -8.81 29.94 -12.96
CA GLY A 537 -10.25 29.96 -13.19
C GLY A 537 -11.03 28.76 -12.69
N MET A 538 -10.35 27.73 -12.14
CA MET A 538 -11.02 26.55 -11.60
C MET A 538 -11.91 26.90 -10.41
N ARG A 539 -13.06 26.22 -10.32
CA ARG A 539 -14.04 26.40 -9.25
C ARG A 539 -13.92 25.31 -8.21
N LEU A 540 -13.88 25.68 -6.93
CA LEU A 540 -13.82 24.75 -5.82
C LEU A 540 -15.14 23.95 -5.68
N SER A 541 -15.04 22.64 -5.50
CA SER A 541 -16.17 21.80 -5.10
C SER A 541 -16.43 21.95 -3.61
N THR A 542 -17.37 22.81 -3.24
CA THR A 542 -17.69 23.06 -1.84
C THR A 542 -18.19 21.82 -1.12
N ALA A 543 -18.86 20.90 -1.83
CA ALA A 543 -19.34 19.64 -1.30
C ALA A 543 -18.15 18.71 -0.93
N THR A 544 -17.21 18.51 -1.85
CA THR A 544 -16.02 17.66 -1.63
C THR A 544 -15.15 18.20 -0.51
N VAL A 545 -14.89 19.52 -0.50
CA VAL A 545 -14.11 20.16 0.56
C VAL A 545 -14.79 20.01 1.92
N LYS A 546 -16.10 20.28 2.00
CA LYS A 546 -16.87 20.09 3.24
C LYS A 546 -16.80 18.66 3.72
N GLN A 547 -16.86 17.68 2.83
CA GLN A 547 -16.77 16.25 3.14
C GLN A 547 -15.36 15.89 3.65
N LEU A 548 -14.29 16.29 2.97
CA LEU A 548 -12.92 15.96 3.35
C LEU A 548 -12.45 16.66 4.64
N CYS A 549 -12.99 17.84 4.94
CA CYS A 549 -12.67 18.56 6.19
C CYS A 549 -13.66 18.29 7.33
N SER A 550 -14.59 17.33 7.16
CA SER A 550 -15.62 17.01 8.16
C SER A 550 -15.15 16.00 9.18
N THR A 551 -15.83 15.94 10.29
CA THR A 551 -15.77 14.85 11.28
C THR A 551 -16.80 13.74 11.01
N ASP A 552 -17.58 13.86 9.93
CA ASP A 552 -18.57 12.86 9.53
C ASP A 552 -17.91 11.69 8.77
N PRO A 553 -18.43 10.46 8.87
CA PRO A 553 -17.95 9.34 8.07
C PRO A 553 -18.09 9.58 6.56
N ILE A 554 -17.07 9.23 5.81
CA ILE A 554 -17.04 9.27 4.34
C ILE A 554 -16.79 7.90 3.77
N LYS A 555 -17.25 7.65 2.51
CA LYS A 555 -17.08 6.37 1.84
C LYS A 555 -15.86 6.38 0.96
N GLY A 556 -14.95 5.43 1.21
CA GLY A 556 -13.86 5.05 0.32
C GLY A 556 -14.19 3.74 -0.41
N GLU A 557 -13.68 3.59 -1.61
CA GLU A 557 -13.86 2.39 -2.43
C GLU A 557 -12.54 2.07 -3.14
N LYS A 558 -11.84 1.04 -2.66
CA LYS A 558 -10.65 0.52 -3.36
C LYS A 558 -11.10 -0.29 -4.57
N LYS A 559 -10.33 -0.25 -5.66
CA LYS A 559 -10.61 -1.03 -6.87
C LYS A 559 -10.74 -2.51 -6.52
N TYR A 560 -11.85 -3.14 -6.91
CA TYR A 560 -12.15 -4.57 -6.67
C TYR A 560 -12.31 -4.97 -5.18
N LYS A 561 -12.55 -4.03 -4.27
CA LYS A 561 -12.87 -4.31 -2.85
C LYS A 561 -14.20 -3.66 -2.47
N ASP A 562 -14.81 -4.16 -1.40
CA ASP A 562 -16.06 -3.60 -0.88
C ASP A 562 -15.85 -2.17 -0.38
N PRO A 563 -16.83 -1.26 -0.61
CA PRO A 563 -16.81 0.08 -0.04
C PRO A 563 -16.76 0.02 1.49
N PHE A 564 -16.02 0.94 2.09
CA PHE A 564 -15.92 1.06 3.55
C PHE A 564 -16.10 2.51 4.00
N ASP A 565 -16.60 2.68 5.22
CA ASP A 565 -16.74 4.00 5.84
C ASP A 565 -15.53 4.28 6.74
N PHE A 566 -15.05 5.53 6.72
CA PHE A 566 -14.02 6.01 7.64
C PHE A 566 -14.24 7.49 7.95
N VAL A 567 -13.80 7.92 9.12
CA VAL A 567 -13.81 9.33 9.51
C VAL A 567 -12.50 9.98 9.04
N PRO A 568 -12.54 11.15 8.38
CA PRO A 568 -11.34 11.90 8.05
C PRO A 568 -10.48 12.18 9.28
N SER A 569 -9.18 11.99 9.14
CA SER A 569 -8.20 12.20 10.23
C SER A 569 -7.11 13.21 9.86
N HIS A 570 -7.32 13.98 8.78
CA HIS A 570 -6.28 14.78 8.17
C HIS A 570 -6.58 16.28 8.18
N THR A 571 -5.52 17.08 8.21
CA THR A 571 -5.53 18.49 7.84
C THR A 571 -5.37 18.56 6.32
N LEU A 572 -6.33 19.21 5.63
CA LEU A 572 -6.31 19.36 4.17
C LEU A 572 -5.60 20.65 3.78
N VAL A 573 -4.60 20.53 2.93
CA VAL A 573 -3.80 21.65 2.39
C VAL A 573 -3.91 21.69 0.89
N LEU A 574 -4.07 22.88 0.34
CA LEU A 574 -3.94 23.18 -1.09
C LEU A 574 -2.86 24.26 -1.23
N TYR A 575 -1.77 23.99 -1.93
CA TYR A 575 -0.87 25.07 -2.34
C TYR A 575 -1.04 25.37 -3.83
N THR A 576 -1.18 26.64 -4.15
CA THR A 576 -1.52 27.06 -5.51
C THR A 576 -1.04 28.49 -5.82
N ASN A 577 -0.84 28.78 -7.11
CA ASN A 577 -0.60 30.13 -7.62
C ASN A 577 -1.90 30.85 -7.97
N HIS A 578 -3.03 30.16 -8.06
CA HIS A 578 -4.33 30.69 -8.40
C HIS A 578 -5.37 30.32 -7.37
N LEU A 579 -6.01 31.31 -6.76
CA LEU A 579 -7.10 31.06 -5.84
C LEU A 579 -8.31 30.49 -6.60
N PRO A 580 -8.89 29.34 -6.16
CA PRO A 580 -10.04 28.77 -6.85
C PRO A 580 -11.28 29.65 -6.70
N LYS A 581 -12.12 29.74 -7.74
CA LYS A 581 -13.38 30.47 -7.64
C LYS A 581 -14.30 29.82 -6.61
N VAL A 582 -14.84 30.61 -5.67
CA VAL A 582 -15.77 30.18 -4.61
C VAL A 582 -17.04 30.99 -4.69
N GLY A 583 -18.21 30.39 -4.40
CA GLY A 583 -19.46 31.15 -4.33
C GLY A 583 -19.45 32.08 -3.13
N ALA A 584 -19.56 33.39 -3.39
CA ALA A 584 -19.51 34.43 -2.35
C ALA A 584 -20.55 34.27 -1.23
N MET A 585 -21.71 33.66 -1.55
CA MET A 585 -22.85 33.49 -0.64
C MET A 585 -22.81 32.21 0.21
N ASP A 586 -21.88 31.28 -0.02
CA ASP A 586 -21.78 30.06 0.80
C ASP A 586 -21.02 30.32 2.10
N ARG A 587 -21.75 30.82 3.11
CA ARG A 587 -21.18 31.03 4.48
C ARG A 587 -20.52 29.75 5.05
N GLY A 588 -20.99 28.59 4.67
CA GLY A 588 -20.49 27.30 5.14
C GLY A 588 -19.09 26.98 4.62
N ILE A 589 -18.74 27.41 3.41
CA ILE A 589 -17.38 27.22 2.88
C ILE A 589 -16.43 28.30 3.41
N TRP A 590 -16.86 29.57 3.49
CA TRP A 590 -16.00 30.67 3.93
C TRP A 590 -15.45 30.50 5.33
N ARG A 591 -16.20 29.89 6.24
CA ARG A 591 -15.70 29.60 7.60
C ARG A 591 -14.61 28.50 7.59
N ARG A 592 -14.54 27.68 6.52
CA ARG A 592 -13.59 26.58 6.35
C ARG A 592 -12.35 26.98 5.54
N LEU A 593 -12.34 28.15 4.93
CA LEU A 593 -11.19 28.61 4.15
C LEU A 593 -10.21 29.37 5.05
N ILE A 594 -8.95 28.95 5.04
CA ILE A 594 -7.83 29.63 5.66
C ILE A 594 -6.81 29.88 4.57
N VAL A 595 -6.51 31.15 4.28
CA VAL A 595 -5.55 31.55 3.25
C VAL A 595 -4.25 31.97 3.93
N ILE A 596 -3.18 31.26 3.68
CA ILE A 596 -1.83 31.59 4.14
C ILE A 596 -1.10 32.28 2.98
N PRO A 597 -0.78 33.60 3.11
CA PRO A 597 -0.07 34.32 2.07
C PRO A 597 1.44 33.96 2.09
N PHE A 598 1.97 33.57 0.92
CA PHE A 598 3.40 33.43 0.68
C PHE A 598 3.87 34.57 -0.23
N ASN A 599 4.25 35.67 0.38
CA ASN A 599 4.56 36.94 -0.31
C ASN A 599 6.05 37.11 -0.61
N ALA A 600 6.90 36.15 -0.21
CA ALA A 600 8.31 36.18 -0.53
C ALA A 600 8.56 35.99 -2.02
N THR A 601 9.61 36.58 -2.55
CA THR A 601 10.14 36.35 -3.90
C THR A 601 11.56 35.82 -3.79
N ILE A 602 11.75 34.58 -4.16
CA ILE A 602 13.06 33.88 -4.12
C ILE A 602 13.68 34.01 -5.52
N SER A 603 14.84 34.66 -5.61
CA SER A 603 15.51 34.90 -6.89
C SER A 603 17.02 34.94 -6.73
N GLY A 604 17.75 34.80 -7.84
CA GLY A 604 19.22 34.87 -7.88
C GLY A 604 19.90 33.77 -7.04
N ALA A 605 20.81 34.13 -6.17
CA ALA A 605 21.57 33.20 -5.33
C ALA A 605 20.72 32.45 -4.30
N SER A 606 19.53 32.93 -4.01
CA SER A 606 18.57 32.28 -3.09
C SER A 606 17.73 31.18 -3.79
N ASP A 607 17.75 31.09 -5.11
CA ASP A 607 17.08 30.03 -5.89
C ASP A 607 17.95 28.75 -5.92
N ILE A 608 17.94 28.01 -4.84
CA ILE A 608 18.70 26.75 -4.71
C ILE A 608 17.89 25.62 -5.33
N LYS A 609 18.47 24.91 -6.29
CA LYS A 609 17.81 23.75 -6.93
C LYS A 609 17.69 22.57 -5.96
N ASN A 610 16.55 21.86 -6.02
CA ASN A 610 16.21 20.77 -5.11
C ASN A 610 16.32 21.15 -3.61
N TYR A 611 15.96 22.40 -3.27
CA TYR A 611 16.12 22.88 -1.90
C TYR A 611 15.25 22.09 -0.89
N ALA A 612 14.12 21.53 -1.33
CA ALA A 612 13.32 20.64 -0.50
C ALA A 612 14.14 19.40 -0.06
N GLY A 613 14.83 18.72 -0.99
CA GLY A 613 15.71 17.59 -0.68
C GLY A 613 16.83 17.98 0.28
N TYR A 614 17.45 19.15 0.05
CA TYR A 614 18.48 19.67 0.96
C TYR A 614 17.97 19.91 2.38
N LEU A 615 16.78 20.49 2.54
CA LEU A 615 16.14 20.67 3.84
C LEU A 615 15.75 19.34 4.51
N GLN A 616 15.29 18.38 3.74
CA GLN A 616 14.95 17.05 4.23
C GLN A 616 16.17 16.35 4.84
N GLU A 617 17.31 16.40 4.14
CA GLU A 617 18.55 15.76 4.56
C GLU A 617 19.22 16.49 5.75
N ASN A 618 19.20 17.83 5.78
CA ASN A 618 20.01 18.62 6.71
C ASN A 618 19.20 19.27 7.84
N ALA A 619 17.88 19.31 7.76
CA ALA A 619 17.00 19.91 8.77
C ALA A 619 15.77 19.04 9.11
N GLY A 620 15.57 17.91 8.41
CA GLY A 620 14.36 17.10 8.55
C GLY A 620 14.05 16.65 9.98
N GLN A 621 15.07 16.35 10.75
CA GLN A 621 14.92 15.99 12.17
C GLN A 621 14.35 17.16 13.00
N TYR A 622 14.86 18.37 12.79
CA TYR A 622 14.33 19.55 13.47
C TYR A 622 12.95 19.92 12.96
N VAL A 623 12.67 19.77 11.66
CA VAL A 623 11.32 19.98 11.10
C VAL A 623 10.30 19.11 11.81
N LEU A 624 10.59 17.83 12.04
CA LEU A 624 9.70 16.94 12.78
C LEU A 624 9.51 17.39 14.23
N LYS A 625 10.60 17.80 14.92
CA LYS A 625 10.52 18.37 16.26
C LYS A 625 9.66 19.63 16.28
N TRP A 626 9.83 20.53 15.32
CA TRP A 626 9.07 21.76 15.18
C TRP A 626 7.56 21.50 14.96
N ILE A 627 7.21 20.44 14.21
CA ILE A 627 5.83 19.99 14.03
C ILE A 627 5.25 19.47 15.37
N ILE A 628 6.00 18.64 16.10
CA ILE A 628 5.58 18.12 17.42
C ILE A 628 5.35 19.24 18.41
N GLU A 629 6.23 20.25 18.45
CA GLU A 629 6.05 21.46 19.27
C GLU A 629 4.81 22.25 18.86
N GLY A 630 4.54 22.34 17.55
CA GLY A 630 3.32 22.94 17.01
C GLY A 630 2.05 22.20 17.47
N ALA A 631 2.08 20.87 17.51
CA ALA A 631 0.98 20.07 18.03
C ALA A 631 0.71 20.36 19.51
N LYS A 632 1.77 20.42 20.35
CA LYS A 632 1.65 20.76 21.77
C LYS A 632 1.02 22.15 21.98
N LYS A 633 1.46 23.16 21.18
CA LYS A 633 0.88 24.51 21.24
C LYS A 633 -0.60 24.51 20.85
N ALA A 634 -0.97 23.81 19.77
CA ALA A 634 -2.35 23.71 19.33
C ALA A 634 -3.25 23.01 20.36
N ILE A 635 -2.76 21.96 21.01
CA ILE A 635 -3.46 21.26 22.10
C ILE A 635 -3.65 22.18 23.31
N ALA A 636 -2.60 22.92 23.71
CA ALA A 636 -2.65 23.87 24.85
C ALA A 636 -3.68 24.98 24.62
N GLU A 637 -3.93 25.39 23.38
CA GLU A 637 -4.94 26.36 22.98
C GLU A 637 -6.33 25.74 22.75
N ASN A 638 -6.55 24.47 23.12
CA ASN A 638 -7.79 23.73 22.84
C ASN A 638 -8.20 23.81 21.36
N TYR A 639 -7.21 23.77 20.44
CA TYR A 639 -7.39 23.85 19.00
C TYR A 639 -8.02 25.14 18.46
N HIS A 640 -8.10 26.20 19.28
CA HIS A 640 -8.61 27.52 18.90
C HIS A 640 -7.47 28.43 18.46
N LEU A 641 -7.00 28.25 17.22
CA LEU A 641 -5.88 29.02 16.69
C LEU A 641 -6.33 30.44 16.33
N LYS A 642 -5.76 31.45 17.04
CA LYS A 642 -5.99 32.86 16.70
C LYS A 642 -5.33 33.15 15.33
N ARG A 643 -6.11 33.66 14.39
CA ARG A 643 -5.61 34.01 13.06
C ARG A 643 -4.76 35.27 13.12
N PRO A 644 -3.56 35.30 12.51
CA PRO A 644 -2.81 36.53 12.29
C PRO A 644 -3.57 37.51 11.38
N LYS A 645 -3.29 38.78 11.52
CA LYS A 645 -3.95 39.81 10.70
C LYS A 645 -3.73 39.59 9.19
N CYS A 646 -2.52 39.21 8.78
CA CYS A 646 -2.21 38.92 7.36
C CYS A 646 -3.08 37.80 6.78
N VAL A 647 -3.44 36.79 7.58
CA VAL A 647 -4.35 35.71 7.19
C VAL A 647 -5.80 36.20 7.09
N GLU A 648 -6.25 37.03 8.05
CA GLU A 648 -7.59 37.64 8.01
C GLU A 648 -7.76 38.57 6.82
N ASP A 649 -6.77 39.41 6.54
CA ASP A 649 -6.74 40.32 5.39
C ASP A 649 -6.75 39.51 4.07
N ALA A 650 -5.97 38.43 3.97
CA ALA A 650 -5.96 37.57 2.78
C ALA A 650 -7.32 36.90 2.54
N ILE A 651 -7.98 36.41 3.59
CA ILE A 651 -9.32 35.81 3.50
C ILE A 651 -10.35 36.87 3.08
N SER A 652 -10.27 38.06 3.68
CA SER A 652 -11.18 39.18 3.38
C SER A 652 -11.06 39.64 1.94
N LYS A 653 -9.82 39.76 1.45
CA LYS A 653 -9.53 40.07 0.05
C LYS A 653 -10.08 39.01 -0.88
N TYR A 654 -9.76 37.72 -0.59
CA TYR A 654 -10.25 36.62 -1.42
C TYR A 654 -11.78 36.54 -1.48
N ARG A 655 -12.47 36.88 -0.37
CA ARG A 655 -13.93 36.93 -0.32
C ARG A 655 -14.48 38.10 -1.15
N SER A 656 -13.84 39.27 -1.05
CA SER A 656 -14.19 40.44 -1.90
C SER A 656 -14.00 40.10 -3.36
N ASP A 657 -12.85 39.57 -3.76
CA ASP A 657 -12.54 39.22 -5.14
C ASP A 657 -13.46 38.11 -5.71
N SER A 658 -14.06 37.30 -4.84
CA SER A 658 -15.02 36.25 -5.20
C SER A 658 -16.48 36.76 -5.28
N ASP A 659 -16.74 38.00 -4.90
CA ASP A 659 -18.10 38.57 -4.84
C ASP A 659 -18.56 39.12 -6.19
N TRP A 660 -18.81 38.17 -7.08
CA TRP A 660 -19.29 38.43 -8.43
C TRP A 660 -20.53 39.36 -8.52
N LEU A 661 -21.40 39.30 -7.48
CA LEU A 661 -22.60 40.14 -7.47
C LEU A 661 -22.28 41.57 -7.05
N ALA A 662 -21.33 41.74 -6.09
CA ALA A 662 -20.87 43.08 -5.74
C ALA A 662 -20.24 43.78 -6.96
N HIS A 663 -19.34 43.10 -7.67
CA HIS A 663 -18.68 43.64 -8.84
C HIS A 663 -19.67 44.01 -9.94
N PHE A 664 -20.68 43.15 -10.22
CA PHE A 664 -21.73 43.48 -11.17
C PHE A 664 -22.55 44.72 -10.74
N LEU A 665 -22.90 44.79 -9.43
CA LEU A 665 -23.66 45.92 -8.89
C LEU A 665 -22.86 47.21 -8.92
N GLU A 666 -21.56 47.17 -8.61
CA GLU A 666 -20.67 48.34 -8.61
C GLU A 666 -20.38 48.84 -10.02
N GLU A 667 -20.17 47.93 -11.00
CA GLU A 667 -19.81 48.34 -12.37
C GLU A 667 -21.02 48.68 -13.26
N CYS A 668 -22.17 48.06 -13.02
CA CYS A 668 -23.30 48.14 -13.95
C CYS A 668 -24.57 48.69 -13.34
N CYS A 669 -24.58 49.06 -12.04
CA CYS A 669 -25.84 49.41 -11.39
C CYS A 669 -25.71 50.61 -10.46
N GLU A 670 -26.84 51.29 -10.27
CA GLU A 670 -27.03 52.30 -9.23
C GLU A 670 -27.97 51.77 -8.16
N ILE A 671 -27.57 51.91 -6.89
CA ILE A 671 -28.33 51.46 -5.73
C ILE A 671 -29.05 52.62 -5.08
N GLY A 672 -30.36 52.52 -4.88
CA GLY A 672 -31.16 53.55 -4.25
C GLY A 672 -32.58 53.05 -3.94
N ALA A 673 -33.14 53.45 -2.81
CA ALA A 673 -34.44 52.94 -2.34
C ALA A 673 -35.58 53.18 -3.33
N GLU A 674 -35.47 54.25 -4.18
CA GLU A 674 -36.42 54.62 -5.23
C GLU A 674 -36.20 53.90 -6.55
N HIS A 675 -35.05 53.24 -6.70
CA HIS A 675 -34.69 52.56 -7.94
C HIS A 675 -35.40 51.25 -8.11
N HIS A 676 -35.69 50.88 -9.34
CA HIS A 676 -36.23 49.58 -9.69
C HIS A 676 -35.90 49.22 -11.14
N GLU A 677 -35.65 47.97 -11.42
CA GLU A 677 -35.31 47.48 -12.76
C GLU A 677 -36.16 46.25 -13.13
N LYS A 678 -36.51 46.13 -14.41
CA LYS A 678 -37.21 44.94 -14.92
C LYS A 678 -36.36 43.72 -14.75
N SER A 679 -36.88 42.68 -14.07
CA SER A 679 -36.14 41.45 -13.79
C SER A 679 -35.50 40.84 -15.04
N GLY A 680 -36.22 40.83 -16.19
CA GLY A 680 -35.65 40.28 -17.44
C GLY A 680 -34.48 41.09 -17.99
N ALA A 681 -34.57 42.41 -18.00
CA ALA A 681 -33.48 43.29 -18.42
C ALA A 681 -32.30 43.20 -17.50
N PHE A 682 -32.55 43.18 -16.20
CA PHE A 682 -31.52 43.08 -15.18
C PHE A 682 -30.68 41.76 -15.29
N TYR A 683 -31.37 40.64 -15.50
CA TYR A 683 -30.66 39.37 -15.74
C TYR A 683 -29.92 39.33 -17.09
N SER A 684 -30.46 39.98 -18.12
CA SER A 684 -29.78 40.10 -19.43
C SER A 684 -28.51 40.94 -19.34
N ALA A 685 -28.52 42.05 -18.60
CA ALA A 685 -27.34 42.86 -18.32
C ALA A 685 -26.28 42.06 -17.53
N TYR A 686 -26.70 41.32 -16.52
CA TYR A 686 -25.79 40.40 -15.80
C TYR A 686 -25.15 39.37 -16.73
N ARG A 687 -25.90 38.78 -17.66
CA ARG A 687 -25.34 37.83 -18.64
C ARG A 687 -24.34 38.51 -19.57
N ALA A 688 -24.61 39.75 -20.03
CA ALA A 688 -23.70 40.53 -20.86
C ALA A 688 -22.41 40.86 -20.10
N TYR A 689 -22.54 41.27 -18.83
CA TYR A 689 -21.40 41.49 -17.93
C TYR A 689 -20.52 40.23 -17.81
N CYS A 690 -21.10 39.07 -17.48
CA CYS A 690 -20.37 37.83 -17.39
C CYS A 690 -19.69 37.43 -18.72
N ALA A 691 -20.33 37.68 -19.86
CA ALA A 691 -19.73 37.41 -21.16
C ALA A 691 -18.52 38.32 -21.45
N ARG A 692 -18.54 39.56 -20.97
CA ARG A 692 -17.45 40.54 -21.11
C ARG A 692 -16.28 40.20 -20.18
N THR A 693 -16.56 39.82 -18.93
CA THR A 693 -15.55 39.55 -17.91
C THR A 693 -15.04 38.11 -17.94
N GLY A 694 -15.66 37.23 -18.72
CA GLY A 694 -15.33 35.80 -18.73
C GLY A 694 -15.84 35.02 -17.50
N ASP A 695 -16.80 35.61 -16.75
CA ASP A 695 -17.34 35.00 -15.55
C ASP A 695 -18.43 33.96 -15.85
N PHE A 696 -18.61 33.02 -14.89
CA PHE A 696 -19.63 32.01 -15.01
C PHE A 696 -21.04 32.60 -14.90
N ILE A 697 -21.86 32.36 -15.91
CA ILE A 697 -23.28 32.82 -15.94
C ILE A 697 -24.09 31.89 -15.03
N ARG A 698 -24.58 32.42 -13.92
CA ARG A 698 -25.42 31.66 -12.97
C ARG A 698 -26.86 31.58 -13.49
N SER A 699 -27.58 30.56 -13.00
CA SER A 699 -29.00 30.42 -13.34
C SER A 699 -29.81 31.64 -12.86
N THR A 700 -30.96 31.88 -13.51
CA THR A 700 -31.91 32.96 -13.08
C THR A 700 -32.30 32.78 -11.61
N THR A 701 -32.48 31.56 -11.15
CA THR A 701 -32.83 31.23 -9.76
C THR A 701 -31.71 31.64 -8.80
N ASP A 702 -30.47 31.26 -9.09
CA ASP A 702 -29.32 31.58 -8.25
C ASP A 702 -29.03 33.09 -8.22
N PHE A 703 -29.18 33.76 -9.38
CA PHE A 703 -29.01 35.22 -9.49
C PHE A 703 -30.01 35.99 -8.61
N TYR A 704 -31.28 35.68 -8.68
CA TYR A 704 -32.26 36.35 -7.86
C TYR A 704 -32.23 35.98 -6.40
N ASN A 705 -31.91 34.72 -6.05
CA ASN A 705 -31.67 34.33 -4.66
C ASN A 705 -30.52 35.15 -4.05
N ALA A 706 -29.45 35.37 -4.83
CA ALA A 706 -28.30 36.16 -4.38
C ALA A 706 -28.68 37.63 -4.14
N LEU A 707 -29.52 38.21 -4.99
CA LEU A 707 -30.05 39.56 -4.80
C LEU A 707 -30.95 39.65 -3.55
N GLU A 708 -31.85 38.69 -3.37
CA GLU A 708 -32.73 38.64 -2.19
C GLU A 708 -31.93 38.50 -0.87
N GLN A 709 -30.81 37.78 -0.87
CA GLN A 709 -29.89 37.71 0.29
C GLN A 709 -29.17 39.02 0.60
N ARG A 710 -29.21 40.01 -0.33
CA ARG A 710 -28.69 41.36 -0.17
C ARG A 710 -29.78 42.38 0.00
N ASP A 711 -30.96 41.94 0.40
CA ASP A 711 -32.14 42.78 0.64
C ASP A 711 -32.76 43.44 -0.60
N PHE A 712 -32.34 43.09 -1.82
CA PHE A 712 -33.03 43.47 -3.04
C PHE A 712 -34.24 42.57 -3.25
N LYS A 713 -35.45 43.14 -3.19
CA LYS A 713 -36.72 42.42 -3.29
C LYS A 713 -37.23 42.33 -4.71
N ARG A 714 -37.88 41.21 -5.04
CA ARG A 714 -38.55 41.02 -6.32
C ARG A 714 -40.07 41.22 -6.15
N GLU A 715 -40.60 42.22 -6.85
CA GLU A 715 -42.01 42.56 -6.79
C GLU A 715 -42.69 42.29 -8.12
N LYS A 716 -43.97 41.86 -8.09
CA LYS A 716 -44.79 41.73 -9.27
C LYS A 716 -45.63 43.00 -9.42
N ARG A 717 -45.45 43.75 -10.53
CA ARG A 717 -46.23 44.95 -10.91
C ARG A 717 -47.10 44.62 -12.12
N ARG A 718 -47.93 45.57 -12.55
CA ARG A 718 -48.87 45.40 -13.67
C ARG A 718 -48.16 45.06 -15.00
N ASP A 719 -46.97 45.60 -15.23
CA ASP A 719 -46.15 45.53 -16.45
C ASP A 719 -44.97 44.57 -16.35
N GLY A 720 -44.92 43.72 -15.29
CA GLY A 720 -43.90 42.67 -15.15
C GLY A 720 -43.41 42.45 -13.73
N ARG A 721 -42.28 41.72 -13.62
CA ARG A 721 -41.53 41.54 -12.37
C ARG A 721 -40.39 42.53 -12.33
N PHE A 722 -40.20 43.18 -11.19
CA PHE A 722 -39.13 44.16 -10.95
C PHE A 722 -38.25 43.73 -9.75
N VAL A 723 -37.01 44.14 -9.79
CA VAL A 723 -36.10 44.15 -8.64
C VAL A 723 -36.13 45.58 -8.09
N THR A 724 -36.34 45.73 -6.78
CA THR A 724 -36.42 47.05 -6.11
C THR A 724 -35.12 47.34 -5.37
N GLY A 725 -34.77 48.60 -5.26
CA GLY A 725 -33.54 49.05 -4.61
C GLY A 725 -32.33 49.18 -5.55
N VAL A 726 -32.51 48.89 -6.85
CA VAL A 726 -31.42 48.91 -7.84
C VAL A 726 -31.96 49.23 -9.22
N ARG A 727 -31.17 49.94 -10.04
CA ARG A 727 -31.38 50.11 -11.50
C ARG A 727 -30.06 49.88 -12.24
N LEU A 728 -30.13 49.59 -13.51
CA LEU A 728 -28.96 49.61 -14.38
C LEU A 728 -28.46 51.05 -14.53
N ALA A 729 -27.14 51.24 -14.46
CA ALA A 729 -26.51 52.50 -14.75
C ALA A 729 -26.85 52.91 -16.21
N GLU A 730 -27.19 54.17 -16.45
CA GLU A 730 -27.33 54.69 -17.79
C GLU A 730 -25.93 54.71 -18.43
N ASP A 731 -25.80 54.11 -19.63
CA ASP A 731 -24.56 54.22 -20.40
C ASP A 731 -24.35 55.70 -20.75
N ASP A 732 -23.56 56.41 -19.94
CA ASP A 732 -22.97 57.67 -20.35
C ASP A 732 -21.79 57.34 -21.28
N ASP A 733 -22.04 57.47 -22.58
CA ASP A 733 -21.15 57.59 -23.73
C ASP A 733 -19.69 57.09 -23.62
N VAL A 734 -19.38 55.96 -24.30
CA VAL A 734 -18.10 55.81 -25.00
C VAL A 734 -18.33 55.60 -26.47
#